data_c1974b234d2e2960f5322fc5b8b7fd09
#
_entry.id   c1974b234d2e2960f5322fc5b8b7fd09
#
_cell.length_a   1.000
_cell.length_b   1.000
_cell.length_c   1.000
_cell.angle_alpha   90.00
_cell.angle_beta   90.00
_cell.angle_gamma   90.00
#
_symmetry.space_group_name_H-M   'P 1'
#
loop_
_entity.id
_entity.type
_entity.pdbx_description
1 polymer ?
#
loop_
_entity_poly.entity_id
_entity_poly.type
_entity_poly.pdbx_seq_one_letter_code
_entity_poly.pdbx_strand_id
1 'polypeptide(L)'
;MREFTMKVLQEAYDSRAAKLNKMEKVKNMKNPQEAFDKLDEYARDGYASIPDEDKKYFLKCFGIYDRPATPERFMIKLRIPGGHFNSAQARVIGECAKEYGQDYIDLTTRAQCELRYLKIEDLPSLVRRMKDVGLDAYQTGVDNIRGIMGDPLDDLAFDNILPSQKILLKLQETFLYSPEWISTLPRKFNTAITGSMTNRCNIFCHDASFALAQKDGVFGYNMYLGGKVGVVGKNADIFLKNEEEVVKAFDSIIDLFKRFGFRDNRNKNRLHFLIEAVGIEEMSKAIRENAGVDFARAGITMTNIDSTDADQGKVQLRDGSFGVHIVVPSGVFTGSAMVQVADLADKYGNGEVRFDMEQSMYILGVKDTETLLAEDFFKEYKNVNSPYFNHLIACAGTEHCPFGVIENKNDAINMSTYLSEQVPLESGKVRMYWSACVKGCGIHGLGDIGFEGCKTKVNGETVGGVNIFLGGKLISEGQEGHTILKSAPLTHANFYVETLMIAYKNQKKDTENFEQFSDRVLQNYSSAYLGFAMKLGAYLRSKGIEYSPSFSHKVNTGKNEEFEVFELGRKLYYNLSKKEAYTAYERFTNVLKSEKLENIRNLNPNIDENIALLCEAILHPNEEKRAVVFSELVPLIELY
;
A
#
# COMPACT_ATOMS: atom_id res chain seq x y z
N MET A 1 14.94 -38.15 4.08
CA MET A 1 14.27 -36.90 3.62
C MET A 1 14.26 -35.80 4.67
N ARG A 2 13.94 -36.05 5.95
CA ARG A 2 13.93 -35.03 7.01
C ARG A 2 15.23 -34.23 7.14
N GLU A 3 16.39 -34.86 7.03
CA GLU A 3 17.71 -34.16 7.12
C GLU A 3 18.04 -33.26 5.93
N PHE A 4 17.44 -33.49 4.74
CA PHE A 4 17.85 -32.80 3.51
C PHE A 4 17.26 -31.39 3.39
N THR A 5 16.01 -31.19 3.77
CA THR A 5 15.32 -29.88 3.59
C THR A 5 15.82 -28.86 4.61
N MET A 6 15.99 -29.24 5.87
CA MET A 6 16.59 -28.37 6.89
C MET A 6 18.03 -28.01 6.56
N LYS A 7 18.76 -28.88 5.86
CA LYS A 7 20.12 -28.62 5.39
C LYS A 7 20.17 -27.47 4.37
N VAL A 8 19.21 -27.40 3.43
CA VAL A 8 19.14 -26.30 2.45
C VAL A 8 18.93 -24.94 3.14
N LEU A 9 18.05 -24.87 4.14
CA LEU A 9 17.85 -23.64 4.92
C LEU A 9 19.10 -23.28 5.74
N GLN A 10 19.75 -24.28 6.33
CA GLN A 10 21.00 -24.10 7.10
C GLN A 10 22.13 -23.59 6.20
N GLU A 11 22.34 -24.19 5.03
CA GLU A 11 23.34 -23.74 4.06
C GLU A 11 23.08 -22.30 3.58
N ALA A 12 21.83 -21.95 3.31
CA ALA A 12 21.44 -20.57 2.95
C ALA A 12 21.74 -19.59 4.09
N TYR A 13 21.42 -19.95 5.34
CA TYR A 13 21.74 -19.17 6.52
C TYR A 13 23.24 -18.99 6.70
N ASP A 14 24.00 -20.08 6.67
CA ASP A 14 25.45 -20.11 6.90
C ASP A 14 26.21 -19.28 5.87
N SER A 15 25.74 -19.24 4.63
CA SER A 15 26.31 -18.42 3.55
C SER A 15 26.32 -16.91 3.89
N ARG A 16 25.51 -16.47 4.87
CA ARG A 16 25.34 -15.07 5.27
C ARG A 16 25.53 -14.83 6.77
N ALA A 17 25.89 -15.87 7.55
CA ALA A 17 25.99 -15.80 9.01
C ALA A 17 27.25 -15.09 9.51
N ALA A 18 28.28 -14.91 8.67
CA ALA A 18 29.60 -14.38 9.07
C ALA A 18 29.55 -12.96 9.66
N LYS A 19 28.48 -12.19 9.41
CA LYS A 19 28.35 -10.81 9.86
C LYS A 19 26.93 -10.53 10.36
N LEU A 20 26.81 -9.94 11.53
CA LEU A 20 25.54 -9.45 12.08
C LEU A 20 25.35 -7.96 11.78
N ASN A 21 24.16 -7.55 11.40
CA ASN A 21 23.80 -6.15 11.25
C ASN A 21 23.75 -5.43 12.62
N LYS A 22 23.77 -4.10 12.60
CA LYS A 22 23.79 -3.27 13.82
C LYS A 22 22.63 -3.58 14.78
N MET A 23 21.43 -3.91 14.27
CA MET A 23 20.28 -4.16 15.14
C MET A 23 20.39 -5.49 15.89
N GLU A 24 20.98 -6.51 15.30
CA GLU A 24 21.24 -7.77 16.01
C GLU A 24 22.19 -7.55 17.22
N LYS A 25 23.15 -6.63 17.08
CA LYS A 25 24.04 -6.27 18.21
C LYS A 25 23.27 -5.54 19.31
N VAL A 26 22.33 -4.65 18.95
CA VAL A 26 21.48 -3.95 19.93
C VAL A 26 20.57 -4.93 20.68
N LYS A 27 19.97 -5.91 20.01
CA LYS A 27 19.13 -6.93 20.65
C LYS A 27 19.81 -7.70 21.77
N ASN A 28 21.14 -7.89 21.65
CA ASN A 28 21.94 -8.65 22.62
C ASN A 28 22.39 -7.80 23.83
N MET A 29 22.04 -6.50 23.90
CA MET A 29 22.49 -5.61 24.99
C MET A 29 21.70 -5.86 26.27
N LYS A 30 20.39 -6.11 26.18
CA LYS A 30 19.51 -6.37 27.34
C LYS A 30 18.17 -6.98 26.91
N ASN A 31 17.39 -7.46 27.88
CA ASN A 31 16.01 -7.85 27.66
C ASN A 31 15.17 -6.59 27.35
N PRO A 32 14.38 -6.55 26.25
CA PRO A 32 13.52 -5.41 25.94
C PRO A 32 12.55 -5.03 27.06
N GLN A 33 12.08 -5.99 27.86
CA GLN A 33 11.16 -5.77 28.98
C GLN A 33 11.74 -4.78 30.00
N GLU A 34 13.04 -4.78 30.25
CA GLU A 34 13.70 -3.86 31.18
C GLU A 34 13.48 -2.38 30.86
N ALA A 35 13.38 -2.03 29.57
CA ALA A 35 13.09 -0.66 29.15
C ALA A 35 11.62 -0.29 29.37
N PHE A 36 10.72 -1.26 29.17
CA PHE A 36 9.29 -1.03 29.36
C PHE A 36 8.93 -0.93 30.86
N ASP A 37 9.55 -1.73 31.70
CA ASP A 37 9.35 -1.70 33.16
C ASP A 37 9.79 -0.38 33.79
N LYS A 38 10.67 0.37 33.13
CA LYS A 38 11.12 1.70 33.55
C LYS A 38 10.25 2.85 33.04
N LEU A 39 9.11 2.58 32.44
CA LEU A 39 8.29 3.63 31.81
C LEU A 39 7.83 4.70 32.81
N ASP A 40 7.45 4.31 34.04
CA ASP A 40 7.08 5.26 35.11
C ASP A 40 8.31 6.05 35.63
N GLU A 41 9.51 5.47 35.63
CA GLU A 41 10.77 6.16 35.95
C GLU A 41 11.08 7.22 34.89
N TYR A 42 11.04 6.85 33.61
CA TYR A 42 11.25 7.78 32.50
C TYR A 42 10.22 8.91 32.46
N ALA A 43 8.97 8.62 32.80
CA ALA A 43 7.91 9.64 32.89
C ALA A 43 8.16 10.66 34.00
N ARG A 44 8.68 10.21 35.15
CA ARG A 44 9.03 11.07 36.28
C ARG A 44 10.29 11.92 36.01
N ASP A 45 11.31 11.31 35.41
CA ASP A 45 12.64 11.90 35.27
C ASP A 45 12.82 12.66 33.93
N GLY A 46 11.85 12.54 33.02
CA GLY A 46 11.74 13.27 31.77
C GLY A 46 12.50 12.65 30.59
N TYR A 47 12.25 13.16 29.40
CA TYR A 47 12.77 12.62 28.13
C TYR A 47 14.30 12.47 28.08
N ALA A 48 15.05 13.40 28.72
CA ALA A 48 16.51 13.39 28.73
C ALA A 48 17.11 12.20 29.52
N SER A 49 16.35 11.63 30.47
CA SER A 49 16.78 10.48 31.29
C SER A 49 16.77 9.16 30.51
N ILE A 50 16.07 9.07 29.39
CA ILE A 50 15.86 7.83 28.65
C ILE A 50 17.14 7.49 27.87
N PRO A 51 17.74 6.31 28.07
CA PRO A 51 18.87 5.85 27.26
C PRO A 51 18.55 5.84 25.76
N ASP A 52 19.54 6.18 24.95
CA ASP A 52 19.39 6.26 23.49
C ASP A 52 18.95 4.95 22.85
N GLU A 53 19.45 3.81 23.31
CA GLU A 53 19.05 2.48 22.85
C GLU A 53 17.60 2.19 23.19
N ASP A 54 17.08 2.68 24.32
CA ASP A 54 15.69 2.49 24.72
C ASP A 54 14.76 3.30 23.81
N LYS A 55 15.05 4.57 23.58
CA LYS A 55 14.33 5.41 22.61
C LYS A 55 14.38 4.84 21.19
N LYS A 56 15.56 4.43 20.75
CA LYS A 56 15.81 4.01 19.36
C LYS A 56 15.34 2.58 19.07
N TYR A 57 15.28 1.68 20.08
CA TYR A 57 14.98 0.27 19.85
C TYR A 57 14.03 -0.36 20.86
N PHE A 58 14.37 -0.39 22.16
CA PHE A 58 13.70 -1.27 23.13
C PHE A 58 12.25 -0.87 23.42
N LEU A 59 11.94 0.41 23.61
CA LEU A 59 10.56 0.89 23.74
C LEU A 59 9.71 0.63 22.49
N LYS A 60 10.34 0.59 21.32
CA LYS A 60 9.63 0.24 20.08
C LYS A 60 9.17 -1.21 20.03
N CYS A 61 9.76 -2.11 20.82
CA CYS A 61 9.25 -3.48 20.98
C CYS A 61 7.83 -3.47 21.54
N PHE A 62 7.49 -2.47 22.33
CA PHE A 62 6.18 -2.26 22.97
C PHE A 62 5.36 -1.17 22.29
N GLY A 63 5.62 -0.91 21.01
CA GLY A 63 4.84 0.04 20.20
C GLY A 63 5.10 1.52 20.49
N ILE A 64 6.03 1.86 21.38
CA ILE A 64 6.38 3.24 21.75
C ILE A 64 7.57 3.70 20.91
N TYR A 65 7.35 4.71 20.08
CA TYR A 65 8.34 5.19 19.12
C TYR A 65 8.71 6.65 19.40
N ASP A 66 9.97 6.88 19.73
CA ASP A 66 10.58 8.20 19.60
C ASP A 66 10.70 8.58 18.11
N ARG A 67 10.33 9.81 17.75
CA ARG A 67 10.24 10.27 16.36
C ARG A 67 11.10 11.52 16.14
N PRO A 68 12.19 11.43 15.35
CA PRO A 68 13.02 12.60 15.05
C PRO A 68 12.26 13.76 14.38
N ALA A 69 11.18 13.47 13.63
CA ALA A 69 10.36 14.49 12.99
C ALA A 69 9.55 15.31 14.00
N THR A 70 9.26 14.77 15.18
CA THR A 70 8.56 15.43 16.28
C THR A 70 9.41 15.30 17.55
N PRO A 71 10.45 16.12 17.74
CA PRO A 71 11.40 15.99 18.85
C PRO A 71 10.71 15.94 20.21
N GLU A 72 11.20 15.04 21.07
CA GLU A 72 10.66 14.78 22.43
C GLU A 72 9.19 14.33 22.46
N ARG A 73 8.65 13.95 21.30
CA ARG A 73 7.31 13.39 21.18
C ARG A 73 7.37 11.94 20.73
N PHE A 74 6.54 11.15 21.37
CA PHE A 74 6.39 9.73 21.04
C PHE A 74 5.14 9.49 20.18
N MET A 75 5.16 8.37 19.51
CA MET A 75 4.02 7.74 18.89
C MET A 75 3.82 6.38 19.53
N ILE A 76 2.59 6.01 19.86
CA ILE A 76 2.23 4.64 20.23
C ILE A 76 1.43 3.97 19.12
N LYS A 77 1.77 2.73 18.78
CA LYS A 77 1.02 1.90 17.82
C LYS A 77 0.25 0.85 18.61
N LEU A 78 -1.07 0.87 18.52
CA LEU A 78 -1.92 -0.10 19.18
C LEU A 78 -1.94 -1.44 18.43
N ARG A 79 -2.22 -2.51 19.16
CA ARG A 79 -2.50 -3.84 18.63
C ARG A 79 -4.00 -4.08 18.70
N ILE A 80 -4.65 -4.11 17.53
CA ILE A 80 -6.08 -4.35 17.37
C ILE A 80 -6.24 -5.58 16.48
N PRO A 81 -6.51 -6.76 17.04
CA PRO A 81 -6.57 -8.03 16.30
C PRO A 81 -7.61 -7.99 15.19
N GLY A 82 -7.18 -8.19 13.93
CA GLY A 82 -8.06 -8.11 12.77
C GLY A 82 -8.64 -6.73 12.49
N GLY A 83 -8.28 -5.72 13.27
CA GLY A 83 -8.92 -4.40 13.22
C GLY A 83 -10.24 -4.32 14.02
N HIS A 84 -10.60 -5.36 14.79
CA HIS A 84 -11.87 -5.45 15.52
C HIS A 84 -11.77 -4.83 16.92
N PHE A 85 -12.63 -3.89 17.24
CA PHE A 85 -12.74 -3.24 18.56
C PHE A 85 -14.16 -2.75 18.81
N ASN A 86 -14.46 -2.42 20.06
CA ASN A 86 -15.80 -1.96 20.46
C ASN A 86 -15.82 -0.45 20.79
N SER A 87 -17.02 0.08 21.01
CA SER A 87 -17.26 1.49 21.32
C SER A 87 -16.52 1.97 22.57
N ALA A 88 -16.41 1.15 23.62
CA ALA A 88 -15.65 1.49 24.83
C ALA A 88 -14.15 1.65 24.51
N GLN A 89 -13.59 0.77 23.69
CA GLN A 89 -12.21 0.87 23.19
C GLN A 89 -12.03 2.08 22.30
N ALA A 90 -12.96 2.32 21.35
CA ALA A 90 -12.95 3.50 20.48
C ALA A 90 -12.95 4.80 21.30
N ARG A 91 -13.78 4.88 22.32
CA ARG A 91 -13.88 6.03 23.23
C ARG A 91 -12.55 6.31 23.92
N VAL A 92 -11.93 5.29 24.51
CA VAL A 92 -10.63 5.43 25.20
C VAL A 92 -9.52 5.83 24.21
N ILE A 93 -9.50 5.26 23.01
CA ILE A 93 -8.56 5.67 21.94
C ILE A 93 -8.75 7.17 21.65
N GLY A 94 -9.99 7.60 21.41
CA GLY A 94 -10.31 9.00 21.10
C GLY A 94 -9.97 9.96 22.23
N GLU A 95 -10.35 9.64 23.47
CA GLU A 95 -10.05 10.46 24.65
C GLU A 95 -8.54 10.60 24.88
N CYS A 96 -7.78 9.50 24.76
CA CYS A 96 -6.32 9.54 24.89
C CYS A 96 -5.66 10.39 23.78
N ALA A 97 -6.17 10.32 22.54
CA ALA A 97 -5.68 11.16 21.47
C ALA A 97 -5.95 12.65 21.72
N LYS A 98 -7.14 12.99 22.27
CA LYS A 98 -7.49 14.36 22.64
C LYS A 98 -6.63 14.89 23.78
N GLU A 99 -6.50 14.12 24.83
CA GLU A 99 -5.85 14.55 26.09
C GLU A 99 -4.33 14.62 25.92
N TYR A 100 -3.71 13.63 25.29
CA TYR A 100 -2.25 13.46 25.24
C TYR A 100 -1.64 13.69 23.85
N GLY A 101 -2.43 13.57 22.75
CA GLY A 101 -1.95 13.42 21.39
C GLY A 101 -2.36 14.52 20.41
N GLN A 102 -2.67 15.74 20.89
CA GLN A 102 -3.09 16.87 20.03
C GLN A 102 -4.33 16.56 19.16
N ASP A 103 -5.23 15.75 19.67
CA ASP A 103 -6.44 15.30 18.97
C ASP A 103 -6.18 14.59 17.63
N TYR A 104 -5.05 13.91 17.47
CA TYR A 104 -4.61 13.31 16.21
C TYR A 104 -4.50 11.79 16.30
N ILE A 105 -5.12 11.09 15.36
CA ILE A 105 -5.03 9.64 15.15
C ILE A 105 -4.60 9.36 13.72
N ASP A 106 -3.70 8.41 13.55
CA ASP A 106 -3.24 7.92 12.25
C ASP A 106 -3.75 6.50 12.04
N LEU A 107 -4.67 6.31 11.11
CA LEU A 107 -5.11 4.98 10.70
C LEU A 107 -4.09 4.35 9.76
N THR A 108 -3.87 3.04 9.88
CA THR A 108 -2.78 2.38 9.15
C THR A 108 -3.30 1.43 8.09
N THR A 109 -2.48 1.18 7.05
CA THR A 109 -2.74 0.20 5.99
C THR A 109 -2.80 -1.26 6.47
N ARG A 110 -2.86 -1.48 7.79
CA ARG A 110 -2.98 -2.82 8.40
C ARG A 110 -4.06 -2.85 9.47
N ALA A 111 -5.13 -2.05 9.24
CA ALA A 111 -6.29 -2.02 10.14
C ALA A 111 -5.89 -1.80 11.62
N GLN A 112 -4.96 -0.88 11.86
CA GLN A 112 -4.49 -0.49 13.20
C GLN A 112 -4.53 1.03 13.32
N CYS A 113 -4.32 1.59 14.51
CA CYS A 113 -4.14 3.02 14.68
C CYS A 113 -2.86 3.37 15.45
N GLU A 114 -2.41 4.59 15.25
CA GLU A 114 -1.26 5.21 15.92
C GLU A 114 -1.71 6.51 16.58
N LEU A 115 -1.42 6.69 17.86
CA LEU A 115 -1.54 7.98 18.56
C LEU A 115 -0.19 8.69 18.53
N ARG A 116 -0.18 9.98 18.24
CA ARG A 116 1.04 10.76 18.02
C ARG A 116 1.16 11.92 19.00
N TYR A 117 2.30 12.62 18.92
CA TYR A 117 2.62 13.82 19.71
C TYR A 117 2.65 13.61 21.22
N LEU A 118 2.73 12.36 21.69
CA LEU A 118 2.68 11.97 23.09
C LEU A 118 3.95 12.40 23.84
N LYS A 119 3.83 12.86 25.06
CA LYS A 119 4.96 13.10 25.95
C LYS A 119 5.27 11.85 26.75
N ILE A 120 6.54 11.72 27.22
CA ILE A 120 6.94 10.59 28.06
C ILE A 120 6.15 10.57 29.38
N GLU A 121 5.83 11.75 29.92
CA GLU A 121 5.09 11.92 31.16
C GLU A 121 3.68 11.32 31.10
N ASP A 122 3.06 11.32 29.92
CA ASP A 122 1.70 10.85 29.69
C ASP A 122 1.62 9.35 29.38
N LEU A 123 2.71 8.76 28.87
CA LEU A 123 2.72 7.37 28.39
C LEU A 123 2.30 6.33 29.43
N PRO A 124 2.73 6.37 30.71
CA PRO A 124 2.26 5.38 31.68
C PRO A 124 0.75 5.43 31.91
N SER A 125 0.16 6.63 31.97
CA SER A 125 -1.29 6.79 32.11
C SER A 125 -2.04 6.27 30.90
N LEU A 126 -1.59 6.64 29.70
CA LEU A 126 -2.14 6.16 28.44
C LEU A 126 -2.10 4.63 28.32
N VAL A 127 -0.96 4.01 28.64
CA VAL A 127 -0.80 2.54 28.58
C VAL A 127 -1.75 1.86 29.58
N ARG A 128 -1.92 2.39 30.78
CA ARG A 128 -2.87 1.85 31.76
C ARG A 128 -4.32 1.94 31.25
N ARG A 129 -4.74 3.12 30.77
CA ARG A 129 -6.10 3.32 30.21
C ARG A 129 -6.40 2.37 29.04
N MET A 130 -5.42 2.13 28.16
CA MET A 130 -5.57 1.15 27.07
C MET A 130 -5.75 -0.26 27.61
N LYS A 131 -4.94 -0.66 28.62
CA LYS A 131 -5.04 -1.99 29.24
C LYS A 131 -6.38 -2.21 29.96
N ASP A 132 -6.94 -1.18 30.59
CA ASP A 132 -8.22 -1.25 31.31
C ASP A 132 -9.38 -1.61 30.37
N VAL A 133 -9.26 -1.32 29.07
CA VAL A 133 -10.24 -1.71 28.04
C VAL A 133 -9.76 -2.89 27.16
N GLY A 134 -8.70 -3.59 27.57
CA GLY A 134 -8.18 -4.77 26.87
C GLY A 134 -7.39 -4.46 25.60
N LEU A 135 -6.88 -3.24 25.44
CA LEU A 135 -5.98 -2.85 24.37
C LEU A 135 -4.53 -2.76 24.85
N ASP A 136 -3.59 -3.02 23.99
CA ASP A 136 -2.18 -2.77 24.24
C ASP A 136 -1.38 -2.42 22.97
N ALA A 137 -0.07 -2.28 23.13
CA ALA A 137 0.87 -1.99 22.07
C ALA A 137 2.02 -3.04 21.99
N TYR A 138 1.89 -4.16 22.69
CA TYR A 138 2.93 -5.19 22.78
C TYR A 138 3.32 -5.72 21.40
N GLN A 139 4.62 -5.85 21.16
CA GLN A 139 5.22 -6.43 19.96
C GLN A 139 4.77 -5.79 18.63
N THR A 140 4.20 -4.58 18.65
CA THR A 140 3.78 -3.88 17.43
C THR A 140 4.92 -3.19 16.69
N GLY A 141 6.11 -3.11 17.27
CA GLY A 141 7.29 -2.46 16.71
C GLY A 141 8.44 -3.38 16.35
N VAL A 142 9.44 -2.86 15.70
CA VAL A 142 10.73 -3.45 15.30
C VAL A 142 10.64 -4.91 14.79
N ASP A 143 11.42 -5.84 15.34
CA ASP A 143 11.59 -7.20 14.80
C ASP A 143 10.68 -8.21 15.51
N ASN A 144 9.41 -7.89 15.56
CA ASN A 144 8.35 -8.69 16.17
C ASN A 144 7.34 -9.19 15.12
N ILE A 145 6.55 -10.17 15.51
CA ILE A 145 5.30 -10.53 14.83
C ILE A 145 4.31 -9.41 15.09
N ARG A 146 3.86 -8.77 14.02
CA ARG A 146 3.00 -7.57 14.07
C ARG A 146 1.54 -7.93 14.30
N GLY A 147 0.69 -6.92 14.47
CA GLY A 147 -0.76 -7.11 14.46
C GLY A 147 -1.18 -7.92 13.23
N ILE A 148 -1.94 -8.98 13.45
CA ILE A 148 -2.46 -9.85 12.39
C ILE A 148 -3.68 -9.16 11.80
N MET A 149 -3.75 -9.07 10.48
CA MET A 149 -4.91 -8.54 9.76
C MET A 149 -5.97 -9.60 9.56
N GLY A 150 -7.22 -9.19 9.66
CA GLY A 150 -8.40 -9.98 9.32
C GLY A 150 -9.34 -9.20 8.40
N ASP A 151 -10.43 -9.84 8.02
CA ASP A 151 -11.53 -9.20 7.32
C ASP A 151 -12.37 -8.37 8.31
N PRO A 152 -12.61 -7.07 8.06
CA PRO A 152 -13.47 -6.26 8.93
C PRO A 152 -14.92 -6.77 8.99
N LEU A 153 -15.38 -7.54 8.03
CA LEU A 153 -16.73 -8.12 8.00
C LEU A 153 -16.73 -9.64 8.27
N ASP A 154 -15.66 -10.15 8.91
CA ASP A 154 -15.55 -11.56 9.28
C ASP A 154 -16.74 -12.02 10.10
N ASP A 155 -17.30 -13.20 9.75
CA ASP A 155 -18.51 -13.82 10.30
C ASP A 155 -19.82 -13.04 10.08
N LEU A 156 -19.79 -11.91 9.38
CA LEU A 156 -20.95 -11.03 9.21
C LEU A 156 -21.40 -10.92 7.76
N ALA A 157 -20.48 -10.78 6.81
CA ALA A 157 -20.82 -10.61 5.40
C ALA A 157 -21.27 -11.92 4.75
N PHE A 158 -22.14 -11.83 3.73
CA PHE A 158 -22.63 -13.00 2.99
C PHE A 158 -21.54 -13.77 2.25
N ASP A 159 -20.47 -13.09 1.86
CA ASP A 159 -19.31 -13.67 1.17
C ASP A 159 -18.24 -14.23 2.11
N ASN A 160 -18.41 -14.11 3.43
CA ASN A 160 -17.56 -14.77 4.42
C ASN A 160 -17.99 -16.23 4.58
N ILE A 161 -17.18 -17.16 4.11
CA ILE A 161 -17.48 -18.61 4.10
C ILE A 161 -16.99 -19.27 5.39
N LEU A 162 -15.80 -18.86 5.87
CA LEU A 162 -15.19 -19.39 7.09
C LEU A 162 -14.87 -18.26 8.05
N PRO A 163 -15.47 -18.24 9.27
CA PRO A 163 -15.06 -17.28 10.30
C PRO A 163 -13.57 -17.45 10.65
N SER A 164 -12.81 -16.37 10.58
CA SER A 164 -11.35 -16.42 10.74
C SER A 164 -10.84 -15.69 11.99
N GLN A 165 -11.65 -14.83 12.64
CA GLN A 165 -11.22 -14.05 13.80
C GLN A 165 -10.76 -14.93 14.98
N LYS A 166 -11.46 -16.04 15.23
CA LYS A 166 -11.07 -16.98 16.30
C LYS A 166 -9.69 -17.61 16.01
N ILE A 167 -9.44 -17.98 14.75
CA ILE A 167 -8.13 -18.50 14.34
C ILE A 167 -7.05 -17.43 14.51
N LEU A 168 -7.33 -16.20 14.09
CA LEU A 168 -6.41 -15.07 14.24
C LEU A 168 -6.00 -14.87 15.70
N LEU A 169 -6.94 -14.92 16.64
CA LEU A 169 -6.64 -14.80 18.07
C LEU A 169 -5.75 -15.95 18.55
N LYS A 170 -6.01 -17.18 18.11
CA LYS A 170 -5.14 -18.34 18.42
C LYS A 170 -3.73 -18.19 17.84
N LEU A 171 -3.59 -17.63 16.65
CA LEU A 171 -2.27 -17.32 16.11
C LEU A 171 -1.52 -16.30 16.99
N GLN A 172 -2.22 -15.36 17.62
CA GLN A 172 -1.59 -14.43 18.56
C GLN A 172 -1.15 -15.10 19.86
N GLU A 173 -1.91 -16.06 20.37
CA GLU A 173 -1.58 -16.78 21.62
C GLU A 173 -0.24 -17.52 21.52
N THR A 174 0.21 -17.90 20.33
CA THR A 174 1.49 -18.62 20.15
C THR A 174 2.73 -17.77 20.42
N PHE A 175 2.62 -16.44 20.34
CA PHE A 175 3.80 -15.56 20.45
C PHE A 175 3.59 -14.35 21.37
N LEU A 176 2.36 -13.88 21.54
CA LEU A 176 2.07 -12.64 22.25
C LEU A 176 2.39 -12.79 23.74
N TYR A 177 3.05 -11.79 24.33
CA TYR A 177 3.55 -11.77 25.70
C TYR A 177 4.64 -12.80 26.06
N SER A 178 4.99 -13.71 25.16
CA SER A 178 6.06 -14.65 25.41
C SER A 178 7.44 -13.98 25.22
N PRO A 179 8.31 -13.95 26.26
CA PRO A 179 9.63 -13.31 26.20
C PRO A 179 10.50 -13.85 25.07
N GLU A 180 10.36 -15.12 24.71
CA GLU A 180 11.13 -15.77 23.65
C GLU A 180 10.80 -15.25 22.24
N TRP A 181 9.69 -14.55 22.08
CA TRP A 181 9.24 -13.95 20.82
C TRP A 181 9.43 -12.43 20.76
N ILE A 182 9.78 -11.77 21.88
CA ILE A 182 9.98 -10.31 21.87
C ILE A 182 11.30 -9.96 21.21
N SER A 183 11.26 -9.34 20.03
CA SER A 183 12.44 -8.85 19.30
C SER A 183 13.43 -9.92 18.84
N THR A 184 13.04 -11.17 18.78
CA THR A 184 13.94 -12.29 18.44
C THR A 184 14.01 -12.64 16.96
N LEU A 185 13.05 -12.16 16.16
CA LEU A 185 13.05 -12.38 14.71
C LEU A 185 14.14 -11.57 14.00
N PRO A 186 14.62 -12.03 12.83
CA PRO A 186 15.57 -11.25 12.00
C PRO A 186 14.99 -9.90 11.57
N ARG A 187 13.66 -9.87 11.37
CA ARG A 187 12.90 -8.69 10.91
C ARG A 187 11.43 -8.80 11.31
N LYS A 188 10.68 -7.68 11.18
CA LYS A 188 9.22 -7.69 11.37
C LYS A 188 8.58 -8.79 10.54
N PHE A 189 7.57 -9.43 11.10
CA PHE A 189 6.76 -10.46 10.44
C PHE A 189 5.30 -10.00 10.40
N ASN A 190 4.73 -9.90 9.22
CA ASN A 190 3.35 -9.49 8.98
C ASN A 190 2.52 -10.71 8.57
N THR A 191 1.31 -10.81 9.10
CA THR A 191 0.39 -11.91 8.81
C THR A 191 -1.01 -11.39 8.53
N ALA A 192 -1.75 -12.10 7.67
CA ALA A 192 -3.17 -11.89 7.46
C ALA A 192 -3.90 -13.22 7.30
N ILE A 193 -5.18 -13.24 7.65
CA ILE A 193 -6.09 -14.37 7.43
C ILE A 193 -7.47 -13.86 7.04
N THR A 194 -8.10 -14.51 6.07
CA THR A 194 -9.49 -14.26 5.70
C THR A 194 -10.18 -15.51 5.20
N GLY A 195 -11.40 -15.72 5.66
CA GLY A 195 -12.31 -16.73 5.16
C GLY A 195 -13.38 -16.18 4.21
N SER A 196 -13.17 -14.99 3.66
CA SER A 196 -14.09 -14.32 2.74
C SER A 196 -13.65 -14.45 1.29
N MET A 197 -14.63 -14.41 0.39
CA MET A 197 -14.37 -14.34 -1.06
C MET A 197 -13.87 -12.95 -1.46
N THR A 198 -14.29 -11.89 -0.77
CA THR A 198 -13.82 -10.51 -0.99
C THR A 198 -12.53 -10.26 -0.22
N ASN A 199 -11.54 -9.67 -0.89
CA ASN A 199 -10.25 -9.30 -0.30
C ASN A 199 -10.32 -7.92 0.37
N ARG A 200 -10.70 -7.89 1.66
CA ARG A 200 -10.75 -6.68 2.50
C ARG A 200 -9.52 -6.49 3.39
N CYS A 201 -8.49 -7.34 3.28
CA CYS A 201 -7.32 -7.30 4.17
C CYS A 201 -5.97 -7.39 3.45
N ASN A 202 -5.93 -7.12 2.13
CA ASN A 202 -4.70 -7.20 1.32
C ASN A 202 -3.96 -8.54 1.50
N ILE A 203 -4.71 -9.64 1.39
CA ILE A 203 -4.28 -10.97 1.81
C ILE A 203 -2.98 -11.45 1.16
N PHE A 204 -2.67 -11.01 -0.06
CA PHE A 204 -1.54 -11.53 -0.83
C PHE A 204 -0.19 -10.84 -0.55
N CYS A 205 -0.11 -9.83 0.33
CA CYS A 205 1.10 -9.01 0.53
C CYS A 205 1.69 -9.07 1.93
N HIS A 206 1.65 -10.22 2.58
CA HIS A 206 2.19 -10.45 3.91
C HIS A 206 3.34 -11.45 3.90
N ASP A 207 4.16 -11.49 4.98
CA ASP A 207 5.22 -12.49 5.12
C ASP A 207 4.62 -13.90 5.13
N ALA A 208 3.49 -14.09 5.80
CA ALA A 208 2.63 -15.26 5.69
C ALA A 208 1.16 -14.85 5.68
N SER A 209 0.35 -15.48 4.86
CA SER A 209 -1.09 -15.26 4.83
C SER A 209 -1.87 -16.53 4.49
N PHE A 210 -3.14 -16.50 4.92
CA PHE A 210 -4.06 -17.63 4.82
C PHE A 210 -5.34 -17.15 4.14
N ALA A 211 -5.49 -17.44 2.85
CA ALA A 211 -6.61 -17.02 2.02
C ALA A 211 -7.63 -18.14 1.88
N LEU A 212 -8.92 -17.81 1.90
CA LEU A 212 -9.99 -18.78 1.65
C LEU A 212 -9.71 -19.59 0.39
N ALA A 213 -9.84 -20.88 0.50
CA ALA A 213 -9.65 -21.82 -0.61
C ALA A 213 -10.64 -22.98 -0.53
N GLN A 214 -10.84 -23.66 -1.65
CA GLN A 214 -11.61 -24.89 -1.74
C GLN A 214 -10.78 -26.01 -2.36
N LYS A 215 -10.82 -27.18 -1.74
CA LYS A 215 -10.18 -28.39 -2.25
C LYS A 215 -11.11 -29.60 -2.04
N ASP A 216 -11.37 -30.34 -3.13
CA ASP A 216 -12.20 -31.55 -3.11
C ASP A 216 -13.55 -31.38 -2.38
N GLY A 217 -14.19 -30.19 -2.58
CA GLY A 217 -15.45 -29.83 -1.95
C GLY A 217 -15.34 -29.32 -0.50
N VAL A 218 -14.14 -29.30 0.09
CA VAL A 218 -13.89 -28.82 1.45
C VAL A 218 -13.36 -27.38 1.40
N PHE A 219 -13.93 -26.47 2.19
CA PHE A 219 -13.37 -25.13 2.39
C PHE A 219 -12.27 -25.18 3.46
N GLY A 220 -11.26 -24.35 3.25
CA GLY A 220 -10.11 -24.19 4.11
C GLY A 220 -9.29 -22.98 3.66
N TYR A 221 -7.98 -23.02 3.86
CA TYR A 221 -7.09 -21.91 3.55
C TYR A 221 -5.90 -22.37 2.71
N ASN A 222 -5.58 -21.62 1.64
CA ASN A 222 -4.28 -21.70 0.98
C ASN A 222 -3.28 -20.79 1.71
N MET A 223 -2.04 -21.25 1.87
CA MET A 223 -0.96 -20.49 2.48
C MET A 223 -0.14 -19.75 1.41
N TYR A 224 0.06 -18.44 1.61
CA TYR A 224 0.93 -17.60 0.80
C TYR A 224 2.10 -17.10 1.62
N LEU A 225 3.30 -17.03 1.05
CA LEU A 225 4.54 -16.69 1.73
C LEU A 225 5.37 -15.66 0.97
N GLY A 226 6.15 -14.88 1.72
CA GLY A 226 7.18 -13.99 1.18
C GLY A 226 6.66 -12.68 0.63
N GLY A 227 5.39 -12.37 0.82
CA GLY A 227 4.86 -11.04 0.57
C GLY A 227 5.50 -10.00 1.50
N LYS A 228 5.58 -8.80 1.04
CA LYS A 228 5.99 -7.64 1.83
C LYS A 228 5.28 -6.42 1.26
N VAL A 229 5.35 -5.32 1.94
CA VAL A 229 4.64 -4.11 1.53
C VAL A 229 4.93 -3.81 0.05
N GLY A 230 3.88 -3.85 -0.79
CA GLY A 230 3.98 -3.63 -2.22
C GLY A 230 4.58 -4.78 -3.04
N VAL A 231 4.77 -5.96 -2.46
CA VAL A 231 5.25 -7.18 -3.15
C VAL A 231 4.35 -8.35 -2.83
N VAL A 232 3.89 -9.02 -3.84
CA VAL A 232 2.98 -10.17 -3.74
C VAL A 232 3.71 -11.40 -3.21
N GLY A 233 3.07 -12.14 -2.30
CA GLY A 233 3.52 -13.44 -1.81
C GLY A 233 3.29 -14.55 -2.84
N LYS A 234 4.02 -15.65 -2.68
CA LYS A 234 3.88 -16.83 -3.53
C LYS A 234 2.99 -17.86 -2.83
N ASN A 235 2.13 -18.52 -3.58
CA ASN A 235 1.40 -19.70 -3.09
C ASN A 235 2.40 -20.78 -2.67
N ALA A 236 2.30 -21.23 -1.41
CA ALA A 236 3.22 -22.23 -0.84
C ALA A 236 2.85 -23.67 -1.21
N ASP A 237 1.84 -23.87 -2.04
CA ASP A 237 1.27 -25.19 -2.35
C ASP A 237 0.85 -25.97 -1.09
N ILE A 238 0.29 -25.26 -0.09
CA ILE A 238 -0.22 -25.81 1.16
C ILE A 238 -1.69 -25.43 1.32
N PHE A 239 -2.54 -26.44 1.49
CA PHE A 239 -3.94 -26.30 1.89
C PHE A 239 -4.11 -26.73 3.34
N LEU A 240 -4.79 -25.90 4.12
CA LEU A 240 -5.04 -26.05 5.56
C LEU A 240 -6.54 -26.18 5.79
N LYS A 241 -6.99 -27.34 6.20
CA LYS A 241 -8.43 -27.68 6.24
C LYS A 241 -9.17 -27.21 7.49
N ASN A 242 -8.44 -26.81 8.54
CA ASN A 242 -9.01 -26.41 9.82
C ASN A 242 -8.07 -25.52 10.65
N GLU A 243 -8.58 -25.01 11.77
CA GLU A 243 -7.86 -24.17 12.71
C GLU A 243 -6.53 -24.76 13.16
N GLU A 244 -6.51 -26.04 13.54
CA GLU A 244 -5.31 -26.71 14.04
C GLU A 244 -4.17 -26.72 13.01
N GLU A 245 -4.51 -27.00 11.73
CA GLU A 245 -3.52 -26.99 10.65
C GLU A 245 -3.01 -25.57 10.37
N VAL A 246 -3.87 -24.54 10.46
CA VAL A 246 -3.44 -23.15 10.30
C VAL A 246 -2.46 -22.75 11.40
N VAL A 247 -2.75 -23.09 12.67
CA VAL A 247 -1.85 -22.81 13.80
C VAL A 247 -0.52 -23.54 13.62
N LYS A 248 -0.53 -24.84 13.30
CA LYS A 248 0.73 -25.61 13.08
C LYS A 248 1.57 -25.07 11.93
N ALA A 249 0.95 -24.66 10.84
CA ALA A 249 1.66 -24.08 9.71
C ALA A 249 2.26 -22.70 10.05
N PHE A 250 1.52 -21.89 10.83
CA PHE A 250 1.99 -20.60 11.31
C PHE A 250 3.15 -20.73 12.30
N ASP A 251 3.03 -21.60 13.30
CA ASP A 251 4.11 -21.87 14.26
C ASP A 251 5.37 -22.36 13.55
N SER A 252 5.20 -23.23 12.57
CA SER A 252 6.31 -23.73 11.77
C SER A 252 7.03 -22.61 11.03
N ILE A 253 6.32 -21.74 10.31
CA ILE A 253 6.99 -20.69 9.53
C ILE A 253 7.64 -19.61 10.39
N ILE A 254 7.06 -19.24 11.53
CA ILE A 254 7.70 -18.26 12.42
C ILE A 254 8.96 -18.83 13.09
N ASP A 255 8.95 -20.11 13.47
CA ASP A 255 10.13 -20.82 13.98
C ASP A 255 11.24 -20.91 12.92
N LEU A 256 10.91 -21.34 11.71
CA LEU A 256 11.86 -21.41 10.60
C LEU A 256 12.48 -20.02 10.31
N PHE A 257 11.67 -18.98 10.30
CA PHE A 257 12.16 -17.63 10.09
C PHE A 257 13.03 -17.14 11.24
N LYS A 258 12.72 -17.49 12.50
CA LYS A 258 13.53 -17.17 13.68
C LYS A 258 14.90 -17.84 13.60
N ARG A 259 14.96 -19.10 13.18
CA ARG A 259 16.19 -19.92 13.11
C ARG A 259 17.04 -19.60 11.88
N PHE A 260 16.45 -19.51 10.70
CA PHE A 260 17.18 -19.45 9.42
C PHE A 260 17.07 -18.12 8.69
N GLY A 261 16.28 -17.18 9.17
CA GLY A 261 16.17 -15.84 8.56
C GLY A 261 17.47 -15.06 8.64
N PHE A 262 17.84 -14.40 7.54
CA PHE A 262 19.12 -13.68 7.42
C PHE A 262 19.25 -12.51 8.40
N ARG A 263 20.45 -12.32 8.97
CA ARG A 263 20.72 -11.32 10.00
C ARG A 263 21.89 -10.36 9.66
N ASP A 264 22.46 -10.49 8.47
CA ASP A 264 23.61 -9.71 8.00
C ASP A 264 23.24 -8.31 7.50
N ASN A 265 22.21 -8.18 6.69
CA ASN A 265 21.81 -6.94 6.01
C ASN A 265 20.36 -6.58 6.29
N ARG A 266 20.13 -5.47 7.01
CA ARG A 266 18.82 -4.98 7.42
C ARG A 266 17.83 -4.76 6.25
N ASN A 267 18.32 -4.48 5.06
CA ASN A 267 17.50 -4.26 3.87
C ASN A 267 17.14 -5.58 3.15
N LYS A 268 17.85 -6.68 3.47
CA LYS A 268 17.69 -8.00 2.84
C LYS A 268 17.49 -9.12 3.86
N ASN A 269 16.67 -8.89 4.90
CA ASN A 269 16.45 -9.83 6.00
C ASN A 269 14.95 -10.08 6.32
N ARG A 270 14.02 -9.73 5.41
CA ARG A 270 12.62 -10.19 5.47
C ARG A 270 12.53 -11.65 5.05
N LEU A 271 11.46 -12.34 5.43
CA LEU A 271 11.18 -13.71 4.99
C LEU A 271 11.28 -13.88 3.47
N HIS A 272 10.80 -12.90 2.71
CA HIS A 272 10.93 -12.81 1.26
C HIS A 272 12.33 -13.19 0.75
N PHE A 273 13.39 -12.64 1.36
CA PHE A 273 14.76 -12.90 0.90
C PHE A 273 15.26 -14.30 1.23
N LEU A 274 14.76 -14.92 2.30
CA LEU A 274 15.05 -16.33 2.57
C LEU A 274 14.37 -17.21 1.50
N ILE A 275 13.11 -16.91 1.17
CA ILE A 275 12.37 -17.63 0.11
C ILE A 275 13.02 -17.42 -1.27
N GLU A 276 13.51 -16.23 -1.59
CA GLU A 276 14.28 -16.01 -2.83
C GLU A 276 15.54 -16.88 -2.91
N ALA A 277 16.20 -17.10 -1.77
CA ALA A 277 17.43 -17.88 -1.72
C ALA A 277 17.21 -19.40 -1.83
N VAL A 278 16.15 -19.92 -1.20
CA VAL A 278 15.91 -21.38 -1.12
C VAL A 278 14.82 -21.88 -2.07
N GLY A 279 13.97 -20.98 -2.55
CA GLY A 279 12.79 -21.32 -3.34
C GLY A 279 11.55 -21.60 -2.50
N ILE A 280 10.36 -21.38 -3.08
CA ILE A 280 9.08 -21.59 -2.39
C ILE A 280 8.81 -23.07 -2.12
N GLU A 281 9.22 -23.96 -3.01
CA GLU A 281 9.04 -25.41 -2.88
C GLU A 281 9.82 -25.98 -1.68
N GLU A 282 11.09 -25.58 -1.52
CA GLU A 282 11.91 -26.02 -0.38
C GLU A 282 11.38 -25.44 0.93
N MET A 283 10.91 -24.18 0.93
CA MET A 283 10.25 -23.59 2.09
C MET A 283 8.97 -24.35 2.45
N SER A 284 8.15 -24.73 1.48
CA SER A 284 6.95 -25.52 1.68
C SER A 284 7.23 -26.91 2.29
N LYS A 285 8.28 -27.58 1.82
CA LYS A 285 8.75 -28.85 2.41
C LYS A 285 9.21 -28.66 3.85
N ALA A 286 10.00 -27.61 4.09
CA ALA A 286 10.49 -27.29 5.43
C ALA A 286 9.34 -27.01 6.43
N ILE A 287 8.28 -26.31 6.00
CA ILE A 287 7.09 -26.09 6.83
C ILE A 287 6.42 -27.39 7.22
N ARG A 288 6.19 -28.32 6.27
CA ARG A 288 5.60 -29.64 6.54
C ARG A 288 6.47 -30.43 7.52
N GLU A 289 7.76 -30.45 7.27
CA GLU A 289 8.72 -31.18 8.10
C GLU A 289 8.78 -30.62 9.52
N ASN A 290 8.90 -29.29 9.67
CA ASN A 290 8.97 -28.63 10.97
C ASN A 290 7.65 -28.74 11.76
N ALA A 291 6.50 -28.66 11.07
CA ALA A 291 5.18 -28.86 11.66
C ALA A 291 4.90 -30.32 12.03
N GLY A 292 5.65 -31.28 11.45
CA GLY A 292 5.37 -32.71 11.57
C GLY A 292 4.03 -33.13 10.94
N VAL A 293 3.54 -32.37 9.95
CA VAL A 293 2.25 -32.57 9.28
C VAL A 293 2.44 -32.56 7.76
N ASP A 294 1.94 -33.57 7.09
CA ASP A 294 1.88 -33.61 5.63
C ASP A 294 0.60 -32.88 5.15
N PHE A 295 0.66 -31.54 5.17
CA PHE A 295 -0.43 -30.70 4.69
C PHE A 295 -0.77 -31.02 3.23
N ALA A 296 -2.04 -31.02 2.89
CA ALA A 296 -2.50 -31.19 1.52
C ALA A 296 -1.92 -30.11 0.58
N ARG A 297 -1.82 -30.43 -0.71
CA ARG A 297 -1.46 -29.45 -1.73
C ARG A 297 -2.56 -28.41 -1.89
N ALA A 298 -2.21 -27.19 -2.31
CA ALA A 298 -3.13 -26.08 -2.47
C ALA A 298 -4.40 -26.44 -3.24
N GLY A 299 -5.50 -25.88 -2.80
CA GLY A 299 -6.78 -25.89 -3.50
C GLY A 299 -6.96 -24.66 -4.39
N ILE A 300 -8.17 -24.46 -4.88
CA ILE A 300 -8.55 -23.27 -5.63
C ILE A 300 -8.73 -22.12 -4.64
N THR A 301 -7.99 -21.02 -4.82
CA THR A 301 -8.14 -19.81 -4.01
C THR A 301 -9.47 -19.15 -4.33
N MET A 302 -10.29 -18.94 -3.30
CA MET A 302 -11.63 -18.37 -3.40
C MET A 302 -11.66 -16.87 -3.06
N THR A 303 -10.67 -16.34 -2.35
CA THR A 303 -10.51 -14.91 -2.08
C THR A 303 -10.08 -14.20 -3.35
N ASN A 304 -11.05 -13.84 -4.20
CA ASN A 304 -10.80 -13.27 -5.53
C ASN A 304 -11.87 -12.25 -5.97
N ILE A 305 -12.57 -11.64 -5.02
CA ILE A 305 -13.50 -10.53 -5.28
C ILE A 305 -12.88 -9.25 -4.76
N ASP A 306 -12.91 -8.20 -5.58
CA ASP A 306 -12.45 -6.86 -5.17
C ASP A 306 -13.54 -6.15 -4.36
N SER A 307 -13.17 -5.53 -3.23
CA SER A 307 -14.13 -4.81 -2.38
C SER A 307 -14.62 -3.53 -3.06
N THR A 308 -15.92 -3.30 -2.99
CA THR A 308 -16.59 -2.06 -3.39
C THR A 308 -17.32 -1.39 -2.21
N ASP A 309 -17.02 -1.80 -1.00
CA ASP A 309 -17.74 -1.39 0.20
C ASP A 309 -17.69 0.14 0.42
N ALA A 310 -16.54 0.76 0.15
CA ALA A 310 -16.35 2.20 0.25
C ALA A 310 -17.20 2.99 -0.77
N ASP A 311 -17.41 2.43 -1.96
CA ASP A 311 -18.24 3.05 -3.01
C ASP A 311 -19.72 2.97 -2.69
N GLN A 312 -20.13 1.90 -2.00
CA GLN A 312 -21.52 1.67 -1.59
C GLN A 312 -21.88 2.38 -0.28
N GLY A 313 -20.89 2.67 0.57
CA GLY A 313 -21.03 3.30 1.88
C GLY A 313 -21.69 2.43 2.94
N LYS A 314 -22.30 1.32 2.57
CA LYS A 314 -22.88 0.33 3.49
C LYS A 314 -22.93 -1.05 2.87
N VAL A 315 -22.77 -2.06 3.73
CA VAL A 315 -22.83 -3.48 3.36
C VAL A 315 -23.91 -4.17 4.18
N GLN A 316 -24.82 -4.87 3.54
CA GLN A 316 -25.81 -5.67 4.26
C GLN A 316 -25.17 -6.88 4.90
N LEU A 317 -25.48 -7.12 6.17
CA LEU A 317 -24.99 -8.24 6.97
C LEU A 317 -26.02 -9.39 7.02
N ARG A 318 -25.55 -10.58 7.41
CA ARG A 318 -26.37 -11.81 7.45
C ARG A 318 -27.57 -11.72 8.39
N ASP A 319 -27.47 -10.92 9.45
CA ASP A 319 -28.56 -10.70 10.44
C ASP A 319 -29.60 -9.67 9.98
N GLY A 320 -29.44 -9.13 8.76
CA GLY A 320 -30.33 -8.11 8.17
C GLY A 320 -29.95 -6.67 8.55
N SER A 321 -28.98 -6.46 9.42
CA SER A 321 -28.39 -5.15 9.71
C SER A 321 -27.38 -4.74 8.65
N PHE A 322 -26.73 -3.59 8.85
CA PHE A 322 -25.70 -3.08 7.94
C PHE A 322 -24.40 -2.78 8.69
N GLY A 323 -23.28 -3.00 7.99
CA GLY A 323 -22.01 -2.36 8.27
C GLY A 323 -21.95 -1.04 7.49
N VAL A 324 -21.91 0.09 8.17
CA VAL A 324 -21.79 1.42 7.56
C VAL A 324 -20.32 1.79 7.49
N HIS A 325 -19.81 2.02 6.29
CA HIS A 325 -18.42 2.34 6.04
C HIS A 325 -18.17 3.84 6.18
N ILE A 326 -17.16 4.21 6.95
CA ILE A 326 -16.69 5.58 7.15
C ILE A 326 -15.37 5.73 6.41
N VAL A 327 -15.36 6.48 5.32
CA VAL A 327 -14.14 6.79 4.58
C VAL A 327 -13.34 7.85 5.33
N VAL A 328 -12.08 7.56 5.60
CA VAL A 328 -11.13 8.48 6.25
C VAL A 328 -9.97 8.75 5.28
N PRO A 329 -9.99 9.87 4.54
CA PRO A 329 -8.98 10.15 3.52
C PRO A 329 -7.56 10.09 4.08
N SER A 330 -6.71 9.27 3.45
CA SER A 330 -5.32 9.05 3.87
C SER A 330 -5.15 8.61 5.33
N GLY A 331 -6.22 8.16 6.00
CA GLY A 331 -6.20 7.72 7.39
C GLY A 331 -5.90 8.83 8.41
N VAL A 332 -6.13 10.09 8.07
CA VAL A 332 -6.01 11.22 9.02
C VAL A 332 -7.32 11.38 9.76
N PHE A 333 -7.30 11.16 11.08
CA PHE A 333 -8.50 11.18 11.91
C PHE A 333 -8.26 11.96 13.20
N THR A 334 -9.33 12.38 13.88
CA THR A 334 -9.21 13.05 15.18
C THR A 334 -9.68 12.16 16.33
N GLY A 335 -9.13 12.38 17.52
CA GLY A 335 -9.65 11.74 18.73
C GLY A 335 -11.09 12.14 19.02
N SER A 336 -11.44 13.40 18.74
CA SER A 336 -12.82 13.90 18.88
C SER A 336 -13.78 13.15 17.95
N ALA A 337 -13.41 12.91 16.69
CA ALA A 337 -14.20 12.12 15.76
C ALA A 337 -14.29 10.64 16.17
N MET A 338 -13.22 10.07 16.75
CA MET A 338 -13.25 8.69 17.24
C MET A 338 -14.22 8.52 18.43
N VAL A 339 -14.33 9.51 19.33
CA VAL A 339 -15.35 9.52 20.39
C VAL A 339 -16.76 9.58 19.78
N GLN A 340 -16.97 10.40 18.75
CA GLN A 340 -18.26 10.43 18.04
C GLN A 340 -18.59 9.10 17.38
N VAL A 341 -17.61 8.42 16.76
CA VAL A 341 -17.80 7.06 16.21
C VAL A 341 -18.25 6.10 17.30
N ALA A 342 -17.66 6.17 18.51
CA ALA A 342 -18.08 5.35 19.65
C ALA A 342 -19.54 5.64 20.04
N ASP A 343 -19.92 6.92 20.12
CA ASP A 343 -21.31 7.32 20.44
C ASP A 343 -22.31 6.85 19.36
N LEU A 344 -21.93 6.95 18.10
CA LEU A 344 -22.74 6.50 16.95
C LEU A 344 -22.89 4.97 16.93
N ALA A 345 -21.81 4.24 17.22
CA ALA A 345 -21.84 2.77 17.32
C ALA A 345 -22.75 2.29 18.46
N ASP A 346 -22.74 2.98 19.60
CA ASP A 346 -23.65 2.68 20.74
C ASP A 346 -25.11 3.04 20.42
N LYS A 347 -25.33 4.17 19.73
CA LYS A 347 -26.68 4.70 19.46
C LYS A 347 -27.42 3.97 18.34
N TYR A 348 -26.71 3.66 17.24
CA TYR A 348 -27.30 3.16 16.00
C TYR A 348 -26.89 1.74 15.63
N GLY A 349 -25.73 1.29 16.12
CA GLY A 349 -25.15 -0.02 15.85
C GLY A 349 -25.31 -0.99 17.02
N ASN A 350 -24.41 -1.97 17.03
CA ASN A 350 -24.30 -2.95 18.11
C ASN A 350 -23.09 -2.69 19.05
N GLY A 351 -22.47 -1.49 18.97
CA GLY A 351 -21.29 -1.12 19.72
C GLY A 351 -19.99 -1.66 19.14
N GLU A 352 -19.99 -2.30 17.97
CA GLU A 352 -18.78 -2.76 17.28
C GLU A 352 -18.32 -1.77 16.22
N VAL A 353 -16.98 -1.56 16.18
CA VAL A 353 -16.27 -0.77 15.19
C VAL A 353 -15.13 -1.61 14.63
N ARG A 354 -14.84 -1.51 13.34
CA ARG A 354 -13.75 -2.27 12.73
C ARG A 354 -12.97 -1.43 11.72
N PHE A 355 -11.65 -1.41 11.86
CA PHE A 355 -10.76 -0.81 10.87
C PHE A 355 -10.57 -1.71 9.67
N ASP A 356 -10.31 -1.10 8.51
CA ASP A 356 -9.95 -1.80 7.29
C ASP A 356 -8.53 -1.49 6.78
N MET A 357 -8.16 -2.11 5.67
CA MET A 357 -6.85 -1.93 5.04
C MET A 357 -6.70 -0.56 4.34
N GLU A 358 -7.79 0.08 3.96
CA GLU A 358 -7.81 1.36 3.25
C GLU A 358 -7.82 2.55 4.22
N GLN A 359 -7.35 2.32 5.46
CA GLN A 359 -7.24 3.35 6.50
C GLN A 359 -8.59 3.97 6.89
N SER A 360 -9.65 3.20 6.77
CA SER A 360 -11.04 3.56 7.03
C SER A 360 -11.65 2.64 8.08
N MET A 361 -12.94 2.72 8.32
CA MET A 361 -13.60 1.90 9.36
C MET A 361 -15.08 1.65 9.07
N TYR A 362 -15.66 0.71 9.84
CA TYR A 362 -17.09 0.38 9.82
C TYR A 362 -17.70 0.57 11.20
N ILE A 363 -18.95 1.07 11.24
CA ILE A 363 -19.87 0.89 12.36
C ILE A 363 -20.79 -0.29 12.00
N LEU A 364 -20.91 -1.28 12.90
CA LEU A 364 -21.63 -2.52 12.63
C LEU A 364 -22.99 -2.58 13.32
N GLY A 365 -23.85 -3.49 12.84
CA GLY A 365 -25.15 -3.76 13.43
C GLY A 365 -26.19 -2.65 13.23
N VAL A 366 -25.99 -1.77 12.27
CA VAL A 366 -26.86 -0.62 11.99
C VAL A 366 -28.16 -1.09 11.32
N LYS A 367 -29.30 -0.76 11.91
CA LYS A 367 -30.62 -1.09 11.35
C LYS A 367 -31.24 0.07 10.58
N ASP A 368 -31.06 1.28 11.07
CA ASP A 368 -31.55 2.51 10.44
C ASP A 368 -30.36 3.32 9.90
N THR A 369 -29.95 2.99 8.68
CA THR A 369 -28.82 3.65 8.03
C THR A 369 -29.16 5.08 7.59
N GLU A 370 -30.42 5.41 7.34
CA GLU A 370 -30.83 6.75 6.88
C GLU A 370 -30.67 7.75 8.04
N THR A 371 -31.16 7.41 9.23
CA THR A 371 -31.02 8.25 10.42
C THR A 371 -29.56 8.39 10.84
N LEU A 372 -28.76 7.32 10.80
CA LEU A 372 -27.33 7.39 11.08
C LEU A 372 -26.61 8.34 10.10
N LEU A 373 -26.82 8.19 8.79
CA LEU A 373 -26.17 9.01 7.76
C LEU A 373 -26.62 10.47 7.75
N ALA A 374 -27.73 10.81 8.43
CA ALA A 374 -28.21 12.17 8.61
C ALA A 374 -27.52 12.91 9.77
N GLU A 375 -26.77 12.20 10.62
CA GLU A 375 -26.01 12.83 11.75
C GLU A 375 -24.97 13.82 11.22
N ASP A 376 -24.71 14.87 12.01
CA ASP A 376 -23.76 15.93 11.64
C ASP A 376 -22.34 15.41 11.38
N PHE A 377 -21.95 14.31 12.03
CA PHE A 377 -20.69 13.61 11.78
C PHE A 377 -20.49 13.29 10.29
N PHE A 378 -21.51 12.82 9.60
CA PHE A 378 -21.42 12.46 8.18
C PHE A 378 -21.46 13.68 7.23
N LYS A 379 -21.62 14.90 7.73
CA LYS A 379 -21.38 16.10 6.91
C LYS A 379 -19.90 16.32 6.67
N GLU A 380 -19.05 15.93 7.63
CA GLU A 380 -17.60 16.02 7.55
C GLU A 380 -16.98 14.73 6.97
N TYR A 381 -17.43 13.58 7.50
CA TYR A 381 -16.95 12.26 7.09
C TYR A 381 -17.95 11.57 6.14
N LYS A 382 -18.53 12.33 5.21
CA LYS A 382 -19.31 11.74 4.14
C LYS A 382 -18.49 10.62 3.50
N ASN A 383 -19.13 9.50 3.20
CA ASN A 383 -18.72 8.73 2.05
C ASN A 383 -18.67 9.72 0.90
N VAL A 384 -17.47 10.25 0.66
CA VAL A 384 -17.30 11.26 -0.36
C VAL A 384 -17.65 10.53 -1.63
N ASN A 385 -18.75 10.95 -2.29
CA ASN A 385 -19.16 10.38 -3.57
C ASN A 385 -18.14 10.68 -4.67
N SER A 386 -16.87 10.71 -4.30
CA SER A 386 -15.75 10.89 -5.19
C SER A 386 -14.90 9.63 -5.20
N PRO A 387 -14.85 8.90 -6.32
CA PRO A 387 -14.00 7.72 -6.48
C PRO A 387 -12.53 7.96 -6.13
N TYR A 388 -12.05 9.19 -6.16
CA TYR A 388 -10.68 9.55 -5.84
C TYR A 388 -10.36 9.53 -4.33
N PHE A 389 -11.37 9.56 -3.46
CA PHE A 389 -11.20 9.52 -2.00
C PHE A 389 -11.56 8.16 -1.40
N ASN A 390 -12.53 7.46 -1.97
CA ASN A 390 -13.08 6.23 -1.41
C ASN A 390 -12.02 5.14 -1.16
N HIS A 391 -10.99 5.10 -2.03
CA HIS A 391 -9.92 4.11 -1.97
C HIS A 391 -8.54 4.78 -1.93
N LEU A 392 -8.39 5.85 -1.14
CA LEU A 392 -7.16 6.60 -1.01
C LEU A 392 -6.33 6.08 0.16
N ILE A 393 -5.15 5.55 -0.13
CA ILE A 393 -4.16 5.14 0.87
C ILE A 393 -2.95 6.05 0.83
N ALA A 394 -2.50 6.56 1.99
CA ALA A 394 -1.23 7.26 2.11
C ALA A 394 -0.49 6.93 3.40
N CYS A 395 0.80 6.62 3.34
CA CYS A 395 1.62 6.43 4.53
C CYS A 395 2.06 7.77 5.14
N ALA A 396 2.65 7.71 6.32
CA ALA A 396 2.86 8.84 7.23
C ALA A 396 3.65 10.07 6.69
N GLY A 397 4.39 9.95 5.57
CA GLY A 397 5.11 11.10 5.00
C GLY A 397 6.26 11.65 5.83
N THR A 398 6.83 12.79 5.39
CA THR A 398 7.96 13.48 6.08
C THR A 398 7.57 14.01 7.43
N GLU A 399 6.33 14.36 7.63
CA GLU A 399 5.82 14.91 8.89
C GLU A 399 6.02 13.95 10.07
N HIS A 400 5.85 12.64 9.82
CA HIS A 400 5.89 11.65 10.88
C HIS A 400 6.88 10.50 10.65
N CYS A 401 7.58 10.45 9.52
CA CYS A 401 8.48 9.35 9.19
C CYS A 401 9.87 9.85 8.76
N PRO A 402 10.95 9.43 9.46
CA PRO A 402 12.31 9.87 9.12
C PRO A 402 12.80 9.32 7.76
N PHE A 403 12.05 8.44 7.12
CA PHE A 403 12.36 7.89 5.81
C PHE A 403 11.52 8.49 4.69
N GLY A 404 10.51 9.28 5.03
CA GLY A 404 9.71 10.02 4.07
C GLY A 404 10.57 10.99 3.27
N VAL A 405 10.24 11.21 2.01
CA VAL A 405 10.89 12.19 1.14
C VAL A 405 9.91 13.21 0.57
N ILE A 406 8.60 12.97 0.77
CA ILE A 406 7.48 13.85 0.45
C ILE A 406 6.48 13.89 1.62
N GLU A 407 5.60 14.85 1.68
CA GLU A 407 4.55 14.95 2.73
C GLU A 407 3.56 13.80 2.67
N ASN A 408 3.27 13.34 1.47
CA ASN A 408 2.51 12.13 1.15
C ASN A 408 1.01 12.20 1.46
N LYS A 409 0.59 12.39 2.72
CA LYS A 409 -0.85 12.46 3.05
C LYS A 409 -1.50 13.70 2.45
N ASN A 410 -0.89 14.86 2.64
CA ASN A 410 -1.35 16.11 2.04
C ASN A 410 -1.24 16.07 0.52
N ASP A 411 -0.14 15.52 -0.02
CA ASP A 411 0.03 15.35 -1.48
C ASP A 411 -1.10 14.51 -2.07
N ALA A 412 -1.46 13.40 -1.41
CA ALA A 412 -2.53 12.50 -1.82
C ALA A 412 -3.91 13.17 -1.77
N ILE A 413 -4.22 13.87 -0.66
CA ILE A 413 -5.48 14.61 -0.51
C ILE A 413 -5.58 15.73 -1.55
N ASN A 414 -4.51 16.50 -1.75
CA ASN A 414 -4.48 17.58 -2.73
C ASN A 414 -4.70 17.08 -4.16
N MET A 415 -4.08 15.96 -4.54
CA MET A 415 -4.33 15.34 -5.85
C MET A 415 -5.77 14.85 -6.00
N SER A 416 -6.32 14.19 -4.97
CA SER A 416 -7.72 13.71 -5.00
C SER A 416 -8.71 14.86 -5.09
N THR A 417 -8.47 15.96 -4.38
CA THR A 417 -9.26 17.20 -4.46
C THR A 417 -9.20 17.77 -5.86
N TYR A 418 -7.98 17.97 -6.39
CA TYR A 418 -7.76 18.48 -7.73
C TYR A 418 -8.50 17.65 -8.81
N LEU A 419 -8.35 16.32 -8.77
CA LEU A 419 -9.00 15.44 -9.73
C LEU A 419 -10.52 15.44 -9.59
N SER A 420 -11.06 15.55 -8.38
CA SER A 420 -12.50 15.66 -8.14
C SER A 420 -13.10 16.92 -8.76
N GLU A 421 -12.34 18.01 -8.80
CA GLU A 421 -12.74 19.28 -9.40
C GLU A 421 -12.57 19.30 -10.93
N GLN A 422 -11.40 18.81 -11.43
CA GLN A 422 -11.06 18.91 -12.85
C GLN A 422 -11.67 17.78 -13.69
N VAL A 423 -11.76 16.57 -13.14
CA VAL A 423 -12.25 15.38 -13.83
C VAL A 423 -13.28 14.66 -12.95
N PRO A 424 -14.43 15.28 -12.64
CA PRO A 424 -15.43 14.64 -11.79
C PRO A 424 -15.91 13.33 -12.42
N LEU A 425 -15.92 12.27 -11.59
CA LEU A 425 -16.44 10.95 -11.92
C LEU A 425 -17.72 10.71 -11.11
N GLU A 426 -18.80 10.31 -11.78
CA GLU A 426 -20.06 9.95 -11.12
C GLU A 426 -20.00 8.57 -10.47
N SER A 427 -19.16 7.70 -11.01
CA SER A 427 -18.97 6.32 -10.54
C SER A 427 -17.67 5.75 -11.06
N GLY A 428 -17.26 4.65 -10.47
CA GLY A 428 -16.05 3.91 -10.84
C GLY A 428 -15.02 3.97 -9.73
N LYS A 429 -14.50 2.80 -9.35
CA LYS A 429 -13.46 2.65 -8.35
C LYS A 429 -12.11 3.05 -8.92
N VAL A 430 -11.36 3.89 -8.18
CA VAL A 430 -9.98 4.27 -8.50
C VAL A 430 -9.14 4.16 -7.23
N ARG A 431 -8.23 3.19 -7.14
CA ARG A 431 -7.31 3.03 -6.02
C ARG A 431 -6.06 3.86 -6.23
N MET A 432 -5.93 4.96 -5.50
CA MET A 432 -4.72 5.79 -5.49
C MET A 432 -3.91 5.53 -4.23
N TYR A 433 -2.79 4.80 -4.35
CA TYR A 433 -1.98 4.34 -3.23
C TYR A 433 -0.63 5.02 -3.17
N TRP A 434 -0.36 5.74 -2.05
CA TRP A 434 0.79 6.63 -1.89
C TRP A 434 1.78 6.14 -0.85
N SER A 435 3.02 5.99 -1.25
CA SER A 435 4.15 5.73 -0.34
C SER A 435 5.16 6.87 -0.40
N ALA A 436 5.50 7.45 0.73
CA ALA A 436 6.44 8.56 0.82
C ALA A 436 7.89 8.22 0.43
N CYS A 437 8.21 6.96 0.16
CA CYS A 437 9.55 6.49 -0.25
C CYS A 437 9.50 5.04 -0.73
N VAL A 438 10.62 4.55 -1.26
CA VAL A 438 10.85 3.17 -1.76
C VAL A 438 10.52 2.03 -0.77
N LYS A 439 10.22 2.33 0.51
CA LYS A 439 9.83 1.30 1.49
C LYS A 439 8.41 0.79 1.29
N GLY A 440 7.59 1.47 0.52
CA GLY A 440 6.31 1.00 0.06
C GLY A 440 5.22 0.90 1.13
N CYS A 441 5.31 1.62 2.26
CA CYS A 441 4.36 1.46 3.38
C CYS A 441 2.90 1.79 3.04
N GLY A 442 2.64 2.59 2.00
CA GLY A 442 1.32 2.88 1.45
C GLY A 442 0.91 1.91 0.33
N ILE A 443 1.57 0.76 0.21
CA ILE A 443 1.26 -0.32 -0.75
C ILE A 443 1.08 0.14 -2.22
N HIS A 444 1.81 1.18 -2.63
CA HIS A 444 1.67 1.82 -3.95
C HIS A 444 1.74 0.83 -5.13
N GLY A 445 2.51 -0.26 -5.00
CA GLY A 445 2.62 -1.28 -6.03
C GLY A 445 1.32 -2.03 -6.32
N LEU A 446 0.29 -1.92 -5.47
CA LEU A 446 -0.99 -2.63 -5.61
C LEU A 446 -2.16 -1.70 -5.94
N GLY A 447 -1.94 -0.40 -5.99
CA GLY A 447 -2.95 0.55 -6.45
C GLY A 447 -3.18 0.48 -7.95
N ASP A 448 -4.36 0.87 -8.38
CA ASP A 448 -4.64 1.12 -9.81
C ASP A 448 -3.66 2.17 -10.34
N ILE A 449 -3.45 3.22 -9.53
CA ILE A 449 -2.44 4.25 -9.70
C ILE A 449 -1.61 4.30 -8.42
N GLY A 450 -0.34 3.95 -8.51
CA GLY A 450 0.59 3.95 -7.38
C GLY A 450 1.55 5.13 -7.43
N PHE A 451 1.88 5.68 -6.24
CA PHE A 451 2.80 6.81 -6.11
C PHE A 451 3.92 6.47 -5.11
N GLU A 452 5.15 6.50 -5.56
CA GLU A 452 6.33 6.31 -4.72
C GLU A 452 7.15 7.58 -4.64
N GLY A 453 7.22 8.18 -3.45
CA GLY A 453 7.97 9.41 -3.21
C GLY A 453 9.47 9.27 -3.51
N CYS A 454 9.98 10.25 -4.23
CA CYS A 454 11.40 10.37 -4.57
C CYS A 454 11.85 11.84 -4.50
N LYS A 455 13.12 12.09 -4.79
CA LYS A 455 13.64 13.43 -5.06
C LYS A 455 13.86 13.60 -6.55
N THR A 456 13.55 14.79 -7.05
CA THR A 456 13.76 15.18 -8.45
C THR A 456 14.35 16.59 -8.53
N LYS A 457 14.66 17.04 -9.73
CA LYS A 457 15.16 18.39 -9.95
C LYS A 457 14.22 19.18 -10.85
N VAL A 458 13.94 20.43 -10.48
CA VAL A 458 13.24 21.42 -11.30
C VAL A 458 14.10 22.67 -11.32
N ASN A 459 14.49 23.13 -12.49
CA ASN A 459 15.37 24.30 -12.68
C ASN A 459 16.67 24.24 -11.86
N GLY A 460 17.23 23.05 -11.67
CA GLY A 460 18.46 22.83 -10.88
C GLY A 460 18.24 22.63 -9.38
N GLU A 461 17.08 22.96 -8.86
CA GLU A 461 16.72 22.79 -7.44
C GLU A 461 16.16 21.39 -7.16
N THR A 462 16.54 20.81 -6.01
CA THR A 462 16.03 19.52 -5.58
C THR A 462 14.67 19.68 -4.89
N VAL A 463 13.64 19.08 -5.47
CA VAL A 463 12.25 19.14 -4.98
C VAL A 463 11.70 17.72 -4.70
N GLY A 464 10.52 17.66 -4.07
CA GLY A 464 9.74 16.42 -3.95
C GLY A 464 9.20 15.98 -5.31
N GLY A 465 9.22 14.69 -5.55
CA GLY A 465 8.66 14.07 -6.75
C GLY A 465 8.10 12.69 -6.44
N VAL A 466 7.49 12.07 -7.44
CA VAL A 466 6.93 10.72 -7.35
C VAL A 466 7.29 9.90 -8.58
N ASN A 467 7.51 8.62 -8.35
CA ASN A 467 7.40 7.61 -9.40
C ASN A 467 5.93 7.20 -9.49
N ILE A 468 5.36 7.13 -10.69
CA ILE A 468 3.95 6.77 -10.92
C ILE A 468 3.91 5.36 -11.51
N PHE A 469 3.06 4.52 -10.92
CA PHE A 469 2.85 3.12 -11.28
C PHE A 469 1.42 2.92 -11.75
N LEU A 470 1.19 1.97 -12.66
CA LEU A 470 -0.14 1.53 -13.10
C LEU A 470 -0.25 0.01 -13.09
N GLY A 471 -1.47 -0.49 -12.95
CA GLY A 471 -1.83 -1.89 -13.14
C GLY A 471 -1.58 -2.78 -11.93
N GLY A 472 -1.54 -2.21 -10.72
CA GLY A 472 -1.56 -3.00 -9.49
C GLY A 472 -2.92 -3.64 -9.26
N LYS A 473 -2.95 -4.85 -8.64
CA LYS A 473 -4.19 -5.58 -8.34
C LYS A 473 -4.15 -6.22 -6.96
N LEU A 474 -5.30 -6.26 -6.33
CA LEU A 474 -5.51 -6.93 -5.04
C LEU A 474 -6.13 -8.33 -5.18
N ILE A 475 -6.70 -8.64 -6.33
CA ILE A 475 -7.35 -9.92 -6.65
C ILE A 475 -6.48 -10.77 -7.59
N SER A 476 -6.95 -11.97 -7.94
CA SER A 476 -6.20 -12.89 -8.82
C SER A 476 -4.80 -13.22 -8.28
N GLU A 477 -4.72 -13.47 -6.96
CA GLU A 477 -3.48 -13.69 -6.21
C GLU A 477 -2.56 -12.46 -6.13
N GLY A 478 -3.04 -11.28 -6.55
CA GLY A 478 -2.33 -10.02 -6.53
C GLY A 478 -1.42 -9.82 -7.76
N GLN A 479 -1.21 -8.55 -8.10
CA GLN A 479 -0.27 -8.15 -9.15
C GLN A 479 0.39 -6.83 -8.78
N GLU A 480 1.70 -6.74 -8.98
CA GLU A 480 2.42 -5.49 -8.80
C GLU A 480 2.30 -4.63 -10.06
N GLY A 481 1.98 -3.35 -9.87
CA GLY A 481 1.97 -2.35 -10.94
C GLY A 481 3.39 -2.08 -11.48
N HIS A 482 3.46 -1.60 -12.67
CA HIS A 482 4.71 -1.24 -13.34
C HIS A 482 4.89 0.27 -13.43
N THR A 483 6.14 0.74 -13.39
CA THR A 483 6.47 2.18 -13.42
C THR A 483 6.16 2.76 -14.79
N ILE A 484 5.37 3.84 -14.82
CA ILE A 484 5.02 4.59 -16.03
C ILE A 484 5.86 5.87 -16.13
N LEU A 485 5.96 6.60 -15.02
CA LEU A 485 6.78 7.81 -14.93
C LEU A 485 7.74 7.70 -13.76
N LYS A 486 8.99 8.09 -13.99
CA LYS A 486 10.01 8.21 -12.93
C LYS A 486 10.24 9.67 -12.60
N SER A 487 10.42 9.95 -11.32
CA SER A 487 10.84 11.26 -10.80
C SER A 487 9.98 12.44 -11.29
N ALA A 488 8.66 12.23 -11.44
CA ALA A 488 7.73 13.29 -11.77
C ALA A 488 7.67 14.30 -10.61
N PRO A 489 7.92 15.61 -10.85
CA PRO A 489 7.76 16.61 -9.78
C PRO A 489 6.34 16.64 -9.24
N LEU A 490 6.16 16.75 -7.93
CA LEU A 490 4.83 16.84 -7.33
C LEU A 490 4.00 17.99 -7.90
N THR A 491 4.65 19.11 -8.23
CA THR A 491 4.00 20.27 -8.85
C THR A 491 3.41 20.00 -10.24
N HIS A 492 3.79 18.90 -10.88
CA HIS A 492 3.31 18.50 -12.21
C HIS A 492 2.52 17.19 -12.18
N ALA A 493 2.66 16.38 -11.14
CA ALA A 493 2.06 15.05 -11.05
C ALA A 493 0.53 15.08 -11.22
N ASN A 494 -0.14 16.10 -10.66
CA ASN A 494 -1.59 16.28 -10.79
C ASN A 494 -2.01 16.39 -12.25
N PHE A 495 -1.30 17.19 -13.05
CA PHE A 495 -1.60 17.39 -14.47
C PHE A 495 -1.35 16.14 -15.31
N TYR A 496 -0.37 15.31 -14.91
CA TYR A 496 -0.11 14.04 -15.58
C TYR A 496 -1.22 13.04 -15.33
N VAL A 497 -1.62 12.88 -14.07
CA VAL A 497 -2.70 11.96 -13.70
C VAL A 497 -4.04 12.45 -14.25
N GLU A 498 -4.30 13.74 -14.29
CA GLU A 498 -5.48 14.33 -14.92
C GLU A 498 -5.63 13.87 -16.38
N THR A 499 -4.56 13.84 -17.16
CA THR A 499 -4.61 13.35 -18.55
C THR A 499 -5.10 11.90 -18.62
N LEU A 500 -4.61 11.06 -17.72
CA LEU A 500 -5.02 9.66 -17.63
C LEU A 500 -6.50 9.53 -17.21
N MET A 501 -6.94 10.36 -16.27
CA MET A 501 -8.32 10.34 -15.79
C MET A 501 -9.31 10.90 -16.81
N ILE A 502 -8.92 11.88 -17.62
CA ILE A 502 -9.70 12.35 -18.77
C ILE A 502 -9.90 11.20 -19.78
N ALA A 503 -8.83 10.47 -20.09
CA ALA A 503 -8.93 9.31 -20.98
C ALA A 503 -9.84 8.21 -20.41
N TYR A 504 -9.72 7.90 -19.12
CA TYR A 504 -10.61 6.97 -18.43
C TYR A 504 -12.06 7.44 -18.51
N LYS A 505 -12.37 8.66 -18.10
CA LYS A 505 -13.72 9.24 -18.12
C LYS A 505 -14.37 9.14 -19.51
N ASN A 506 -13.60 9.45 -20.57
CA ASN A 506 -14.11 9.49 -21.94
C ASN A 506 -14.28 8.11 -22.60
N GLN A 507 -13.54 7.09 -22.13
CA GLN A 507 -13.45 5.80 -22.81
C GLN A 507 -13.90 4.61 -21.96
N LYS A 508 -14.20 4.83 -20.67
CA LYS A 508 -14.75 3.76 -19.82
C LYS A 508 -16.13 3.33 -20.31
N LYS A 509 -16.45 2.07 -20.11
CA LYS A 509 -17.83 1.55 -20.24
C LYS A 509 -18.62 1.88 -18.97
N ASP A 510 -19.94 1.90 -19.05
CA ASP A 510 -20.83 2.41 -17.98
C ASP A 510 -20.50 1.86 -16.58
N THR A 511 -20.26 0.56 -16.45
CA THR A 511 -19.97 -0.11 -15.16
C THR A 511 -18.50 -0.36 -14.92
N GLU A 512 -17.60 0.10 -15.79
CA GLU A 512 -16.20 -0.22 -15.77
C GLU A 512 -15.45 0.59 -14.70
N ASN A 513 -14.77 -0.09 -13.76
CA ASN A 513 -13.83 0.54 -12.85
C ASN A 513 -12.47 0.79 -13.52
N PHE A 514 -11.55 1.48 -12.82
CA PHE A 514 -10.26 1.83 -13.41
C PHE A 514 -9.37 0.60 -13.67
N GLU A 515 -9.40 -0.42 -12.81
CA GLU A 515 -8.65 -1.67 -13.02
C GLU A 515 -9.08 -2.35 -14.32
N GLN A 516 -10.39 -2.49 -14.53
CA GLN A 516 -10.96 -3.09 -15.75
C GLN A 516 -10.64 -2.28 -17.00
N PHE A 517 -10.71 -0.94 -16.90
CA PHE A 517 -10.27 -0.05 -17.99
C PHE A 517 -8.77 -0.22 -18.28
N SER A 518 -7.94 -0.27 -17.26
CA SER A 518 -6.50 -0.50 -17.39
C SER A 518 -6.23 -1.81 -18.12
N ASP A 519 -6.89 -2.90 -17.74
CA ASP A 519 -6.76 -4.20 -18.38
C ASP A 519 -7.22 -4.22 -19.84
N ARG A 520 -8.32 -3.55 -20.12
CA ARG A 520 -8.87 -3.50 -21.47
C ARG A 520 -8.10 -2.58 -22.40
N VAL A 521 -7.60 -1.46 -21.89
CA VAL A 521 -7.05 -0.37 -22.67
C VAL A 521 -5.56 -0.17 -22.41
N LEU A 522 -5.17 0.20 -21.19
CA LEU A 522 -3.83 0.72 -20.90
C LEU A 522 -2.73 -0.33 -21.03
N GLN A 523 -3.00 -1.58 -20.67
CA GLN A 523 -2.02 -2.67 -20.78
C GLN A 523 -1.59 -2.98 -22.24
N ASN A 524 -2.33 -2.48 -23.23
CA ASN A 524 -1.96 -2.63 -24.63
C ASN A 524 -0.84 -1.66 -25.07
N TYR A 525 -0.43 -0.73 -24.20
CA TYR A 525 0.56 0.29 -24.48
C TYR A 525 1.79 0.13 -23.60
N SER A 526 2.96 0.51 -24.13
CA SER A 526 4.18 0.51 -23.31
C SER A 526 4.14 1.58 -22.25
N SER A 527 4.87 1.36 -21.15
CA SER A 527 5.05 2.37 -20.09
C SER A 527 5.57 3.71 -20.62
N ALA A 528 6.47 3.65 -21.60
CA ALA A 528 7.04 4.83 -22.23
C ALA A 528 5.98 5.64 -23.00
N TYR A 529 5.09 4.96 -23.73
CA TYR A 529 3.99 5.61 -24.44
C TYR A 529 2.99 6.25 -23.48
N LEU A 530 2.56 5.53 -22.45
CA LEU A 530 1.62 6.04 -21.45
C LEU A 530 2.18 7.27 -20.71
N GLY A 531 3.45 7.20 -20.31
CA GLY A 531 4.12 8.32 -19.64
C GLY A 531 4.25 9.54 -20.55
N PHE A 532 4.52 9.33 -21.82
CA PHE A 532 4.56 10.41 -22.82
C PHE A 532 3.16 11.03 -23.01
N ALA A 533 2.12 10.22 -23.20
CA ALA A 533 0.76 10.70 -23.37
C ALA A 533 0.28 11.54 -22.17
N MET A 534 0.62 11.12 -20.93
CA MET A 534 0.31 11.88 -19.72
C MET A 534 0.99 13.25 -19.70
N LYS A 535 2.27 13.33 -20.08
CA LYS A 535 3.03 14.59 -20.13
C LYS A 535 2.58 15.49 -21.27
N LEU A 536 2.36 14.92 -22.47
CA LEU A 536 1.85 15.66 -23.62
C LEU A 536 0.50 16.30 -23.32
N GLY A 537 -0.43 15.54 -22.73
CA GLY A 537 -1.72 16.06 -22.34
C GLY A 537 -1.63 17.22 -21.34
N ALA A 538 -0.78 17.10 -20.33
CA ALA A 538 -0.53 18.18 -19.37
C ALA A 538 0.03 19.43 -20.06
N TYR A 539 0.99 19.27 -20.97
CA TYR A 539 1.57 20.37 -21.74
C TYR A 539 0.53 21.07 -22.62
N LEU A 540 -0.24 20.30 -23.37
CA LEU A 540 -1.25 20.86 -24.29
C LEU A 540 -2.33 21.64 -23.52
N ARG A 541 -2.81 21.10 -22.39
CA ARG A 541 -3.75 21.84 -21.53
C ARG A 541 -3.14 23.11 -20.94
N SER A 542 -1.85 23.12 -20.59
CA SER A 542 -1.17 24.34 -20.15
C SER A 542 -1.12 25.45 -21.21
N LYS A 543 -1.29 25.09 -22.48
CA LYS A 543 -1.41 25.99 -23.63
C LYS A 543 -2.88 26.29 -24.01
N GLY A 544 -3.86 25.84 -23.23
CA GLY A 544 -5.29 26.01 -23.51
C GLY A 544 -5.83 25.09 -24.60
N ILE A 545 -5.12 24.00 -24.94
CA ILE A 545 -5.52 23.03 -25.94
C ILE A 545 -6.16 21.84 -25.24
N GLU A 546 -7.43 21.56 -25.51
CA GLU A 546 -8.09 20.36 -25.03
C GLU A 546 -7.45 19.12 -25.68
N TYR A 547 -7.03 18.20 -24.85
CA TYR A 547 -6.45 16.95 -25.31
C TYR A 547 -6.87 15.78 -24.39
N SER A 548 -7.37 14.73 -25.02
CA SER A 548 -7.61 13.44 -24.39
C SER A 548 -6.92 12.36 -25.24
N PRO A 549 -6.00 11.57 -24.67
CA PRO A 549 -5.39 10.48 -25.42
C PRO A 549 -6.48 9.50 -25.86
N SER A 550 -6.53 9.23 -27.15
CA SER A 550 -7.42 8.20 -27.70
C SER A 550 -6.69 6.85 -27.70
N PHE A 551 -6.90 6.05 -26.68
CA PHE A 551 -6.38 4.69 -26.61
C PHE A 551 -7.26 3.72 -27.42
N SER A 552 -7.56 4.07 -28.68
CA SER A 552 -8.56 3.36 -29.51
C SER A 552 -8.00 2.18 -30.30
N HIS A 553 -6.70 1.98 -30.32
CA HIS A 553 -6.07 0.99 -31.19
C HIS A 553 -5.51 -0.18 -30.37
N LYS A 554 -5.88 -1.41 -30.76
CA LYS A 554 -5.16 -2.62 -30.34
C LYS A 554 -3.74 -2.53 -30.91
N VAL A 555 -2.79 -2.24 -30.05
CA VAL A 555 -1.37 -2.35 -30.40
C VAL A 555 -1.07 -3.84 -30.59
N ASN A 556 -0.99 -4.27 -31.83
CA ASN A 556 -0.37 -5.55 -32.12
C ASN A 556 1.12 -5.41 -31.75
N THR A 557 1.57 -6.11 -30.73
CA THR A 557 2.89 -6.05 -30.09
C THR A 557 4.09 -6.32 -31.00
N GLY A 558 3.92 -6.38 -32.29
CA GLY A 558 4.96 -6.65 -33.25
C GLY A 558 5.45 -5.49 -34.12
N LYS A 559 4.61 -4.53 -34.45
CA LYS A 559 4.98 -3.43 -35.39
C LYS A 559 3.95 -2.30 -35.28
N ASN A 560 4.10 -1.41 -34.33
CA ASN A 560 3.28 -0.20 -34.27
C ASN A 560 4.09 1.01 -34.73
N GLU A 561 3.69 1.58 -35.85
CA GLU A 561 4.39 2.71 -36.50
C GLU A 561 4.35 3.98 -35.66
N GLU A 562 3.29 4.21 -34.89
CA GLU A 562 3.18 5.30 -33.90
C GLU A 562 4.22 5.15 -32.79
N PHE A 563 4.44 3.93 -32.32
CA PHE A 563 5.46 3.63 -31.32
C PHE A 563 6.87 3.82 -31.89
N GLU A 564 7.11 3.46 -33.15
CA GLU A 564 8.41 3.68 -33.83
C GLU A 564 8.71 5.18 -33.95
N VAL A 565 7.73 6.00 -34.32
CA VAL A 565 7.88 7.47 -34.38
C VAL A 565 8.17 8.06 -33.00
N PHE A 566 7.46 7.62 -32.00
CA PHE A 566 7.67 8.05 -30.62
C PHE A 566 9.04 7.64 -30.07
N GLU A 567 9.43 6.36 -30.23
CA GLU A 567 10.74 5.86 -29.78
C GLU A 567 11.91 6.51 -30.56
N LEU A 568 11.72 6.84 -31.84
CA LEU A 568 12.70 7.58 -32.62
C LEU A 568 12.81 9.03 -32.11
N GLY A 569 11.69 9.69 -31.83
CA GLY A 569 11.68 11.02 -31.21
C GLY A 569 12.36 11.04 -29.85
N ARG A 570 12.08 10.03 -29.00
CA ARG A 570 12.73 9.85 -27.71
C ARG A 570 14.24 9.60 -27.85
N LYS A 571 14.67 8.75 -28.78
CA LYS A 571 16.09 8.46 -29.06
C LYS A 571 16.82 9.68 -29.59
N LEU A 572 16.20 10.48 -30.46
CA LEU A 572 16.74 11.75 -30.96
C LEU A 572 17.07 12.71 -29.83
N TYR A 573 16.21 12.73 -28.81
CA TYR A 573 16.37 13.59 -27.66
C TYR A 573 17.45 13.12 -26.68
N TYR A 574 17.49 11.82 -26.37
CA TYR A 574 18.40 11.26 -25.35
C TYR A 574 19.81 10.93 -25.85
N ASN A 575 20.03 10.72 -27.14
CA ASN A 575 21.33 10.34 -27.70
C ASN A 575 22.12 11.56 -28.18
N LEU A 576 22.79 12.18 -27.24
CA LEU A 576 23.55 13.43 -27.42
C LEU A 576 24.91 13.28 -28.11
N SER A 577 25.26 12.15 -28.70
CA SER A 577 26.37 12.15 -29.67
C SER A 577 25.89 12.72 -30.99
N LYS A 578 26.60 13.74 -31.55
CA LYS A 578 26.23 14.40 -32.82
C LYS A 578 25.94 13.43 -33.96
N LYS A 579 26.57 12.28 -33.98
CA LYS A 579 26.43 11.27 -35.03
C LYS A 579 25.19 10.40 -34.88
N GLU A 580 24.83 10.02 -33.66
CA GLU A 580 23.62 9.23 -33.35
C GLU A 580 22.35 10.08 -33.44
N ALA A 581 22.43 11.35 -33.03
CA ALA A 581 21.36 12.32 -33.19
C ALA A 581 21.06 12.56 -34.69
N TYR A 582 22.07 12.64 -35.53
CA TYR A 582 21.89 12.83 -36.97
C TYR A 582 21.26 11.60 -37.64
N THR A 583 21.68 10.39 -37.28
CA THR A 583 21.11 9.13 -37.80
C THR A 583 19.68 8.91 -37.34
N ALA A 584 19.37 9.24 -36.08
CA ALA A 584 18.03 9.17 -35.57
C ALA A 584 17.12 10.25 -36.20
N TYR A 585 17.64 11.44 -36.48
CA TYR A 585 16.96 12.52 -37.21
C TYR A 585 16.64 12.12 -38.66
N GLU A 586 17.58 11.52 -39.40
CA GLU A 586 17.31 11.02 -40.75
C GLU A 586 16.23 9.92 -40.75
N ARG A 587 16.30 8.96 -39.84
CA ARG A 587 15.27 7.92 -39.71
C ARG A 587 13.91 8.51 -39.37
N PHE A 588 13.85 9.43 -38.43
CA PHE A 588 12.63 10.14 -38.01
C PHE A 588 12.04 10.93 -39.21
N THR A 589 12.88 11.66 -39.95
CA THR A 589 12.46 12.42 -41.14
C THR A 589 11.95 11.51 -42.24
N ASN A 590 12.54 10.33 -42.41
CA ASN A 590 12.11 9.36 -43.42
C ASN A 590 10.78 8.68 -43.03
N VAL A 591 10.56 8.41 -41.77
CA VAL A 591 9.27 7.90 -41.28
C VAL A 591 8.18 8.96 -41.45
N LEU A 592 8.45 10.23 -41.12
CA LEU A 592 7.50 11.34 -41.29
C LEU A 592 7.16 11.66 -42.77
N LYS A 593 8.04 11.33 -43.68
CA LYS A 593 7.83 11.50 -45.16
C LYS A 593 7.22 10.26 -45.81
N SER A 594 7.01 9.17 -45.06
CA SER A 594 6.47 7.93 -45.62
C SER A 594 4.94 7.98 -45.73
N GLU A 595 4.39 7.25 -46.72
CA GLU A 595 2.93 7.02 -46.85
C GLU A 595 2.29 6.45 -45.55
N LYS A 596 3.09 5.93 -44.63
CA LYS A 596 2.71 5.41 -43.34
C LYS A 596 2.18 6.48 -42.40
N LEU A 597 2.71 7.72 -42.43
CA LEU A 597 2.19 8.83 -41.61
C LEU A 597 0.81 9.29 -42.11
N GLU A 598 0.60 9.25 -43.45
CA GLU A 598 -0.69 9.56 -44.05
C GLU A 598 -1.76 8.53 -43.67
N ASN A 599 -1.37 7.27 -43.53
CA ASN A 599 -2.25 6.21 -42.99
C ASN A 599 -2.54 6.35 -41.50
N ILE A 600 -1.56 6.77 -40.72
CA ILE A 600 -1.76 7.12 -39.27
C ILE A 600 -2.70 8.31 -39.17
N ARG A 601 -2.57 9.31 -40.01
CA ARG A 601 -3.47 10.46 -40.15
C ARG A 601 -4.92 10.05 -40.42
N ASN A 602 -5.12 9.11 -41.29
CA ASN A 602 -6.44 8.63 -41.68
C ASN A 602 -7.11 7.76 -40.58
N LEU A 603 -6.32 7.16 -39.67
CA LEU A 603 -6.81 6.30 -38.61
C LEU A 603 -7.20 7.06 -37.32
N ASN A 604 -6.63 8.24 -37.09
CA ASN A 604 -6.98 9.06 -35.93
C ASN A 604 -6.79 10.57 -36.18
N PRO A 605 -7.84 11.27 -36.68
CA PRO A 605 -7.79 12.70 -37.00
C PRO A 605 -7.41 13.61 -35.81
N ASN A 606 -7.61 13.15 -34.57
CA ASN A 606 -7.36 13.93 -33.36
C ASN A 606 -5.91 13.77 -32.83
N ILE A 607 -5.24 12.69 -33.16
CA ILE A 607 -3.76 12.56 -32.94
C ILE A 607 -3.00 13.54 -33.83
N ASP A 608 -3.55 13.85 -34.97
CA ASP A 608 -2.91 14.51 -36.07
C ASP A 608 -2.42 15.92 -35.79
N GLU A 609 -3.26 16.78 -35.23
CA GLU A 609 -2.86 18.18 -35.02
C GLU A 609 -1.78 18.29 -33.96
N ASN A 610 -1.80 17.45 -32.96
CA ASN A 610 -0.93 17.57 -31.78
C ASN A 610 0.41 16.87 -31.98
N ILE A 611 0.43 15.69 -32.59
CA ILE A 611 1.67 15.02 -33.00
C ILE A 611 2.26 15.72 -34.22
N ALA A 612 1.45 16.21 -35.16
CA ALA A 612 1.92 17.00 -36.27
C ALA A 612 2.54 18.33 -35.82
N LEU A 613 1.93 19.05 -34.85
CA LEU A 613 2.52 20.24 -34.25
C LEU A 613 3.83 19.93 -33.52
N LEU A 614 3.91 18.81 -32.80
CA LEU A 614 5.13 18.35 -32.15
C LEU A 614 6.19 17.96 -33.17
N CYS A 615 5.80 17.28 -34.25
CA CYS A 615 6.67 16.86 -35.32
C CYS A 615 7.11 18.05 -36.19
N GLU A 616 6.23 18.98 -36.51
CA GLU A 616 6.58 20.23 -37.20
C GLU A 616 7.51 21.10 -36.39
N ALA A 617 7.31 21.16 -35.10
CA ALA A 617 8.14 21.89 -34.17
C ALA A 617 9.55 21.29 -34.07
N ILE A 618 9.67 19.96 -34.02
CA ILE A 618 10.95 19.22 -34.03
C ILE A 618 11.64 19.31 -35.39
N LEU A 619 10.89 19.37 -36.49
CA LEU A 619 11.38 19.40 -37.84
C LEU A 619 11.49 20.80 -38.44
N HIS A 620 11.22 21.85 -37.68
CA HIS A 620 11.24 23.20 -38.22
C HIS A 620 12.62 23.51 -38.85
N PRO A 621 12.68 23.97 -40.11
CA PRO A 621 13.94 24.21 -40.82
C PRO A 621 14.79 25.33 -40.20
N ASN A 622 14.19 26.20 -39.39
CA ASN A 622 14.89 27.26 -38.71
C ASN A 622 15.42 26.80 -37.36
N GLU A 623 16.73 26.87 -37.16
CA GLU A 623 17.45 26.39 -35.97
C GLU A 623 17.08 27.15 -34.69
N GLU A 624 16.80 28.45 -34.78
CA GLU A 624 16.34 29.27 -33.64
C GLU A 624 14.92 28.87 -33.17
N LYS A 625 14.00 28.63 -34.12
CA LYS A 625 12.66 28.15 -33.80
C LYS A 625 12.66 26.72 -33.25
N ARG A 626 13.54 25.83 -33.73
CA ARG A 626 13.79 24.52 -33.13
C ARG A 626 14.29 24.66 -31.70
N ALA A 627 15.24 25.56 -31.46
CA ALA A 627 15.78 25.80 -30.13
C ALA A 627 14.71 26.31 -29.15
N VAL A 628 13.80 27.17 -29.58
CA VAL A 628 12.66 27.65 -28.76
C VAL A 628 11.70 26.50 -28.44
N VAL A 629 11.32 25.70 -29.43
CA VAL A 629 10.46 24.54 -29.24
C VAL A 629 11.15 23.48 -28.40
N PHE A 630 12.44 23.22 -28.62
CA PHE A 630 13.23 22.35 -27.76
C PHE A 630 13.30 22.89 -26.32
N SER A 631 13.50 24.18 -26.10
CA SER A 631 13.54 24.77 -24.76
C SER A 631 12.19 24.66 -24.02
N GLU A 632 11.08 24.67 -24.75
CA GLU A 632 9.73 24.47 -24.17
C GLU A 632 9.38 22.98 -24.00
N LEU A 633 9.86 22.10 -24.87
CA LEU A 633 9.64 20.64 -24.80
C LEU A 633 10.67 19.92 -23.91
N VAL A 634 11.89 20.46 -23.79
CA VAL A 634 12.97 19.92 -22.96
C VAL A 634 12.51 19.67 -21.51
N PRO A 635 11.85 20.61 -20.80
CA PRO A 635 11.37 20.35 -19.45
C PRO A 635 10.34 19.22 -19.38
N LEU A 636 9.61 18.95 -20.47
CA LEU A 636 8.62 17.86 -20.53
C LEU A 636 9.27 16.49 -20.77
N ILE A 637 10.42 16.49 -21.46
CA ILE A 637 11.11 15.26 -21.85
C ILE A 637 12.27 14.95 -20.88
N GLU A 638 12.94 15.94 -20.26
CA GLU A 638 13.99 15.75 -19.24
C GLU A 638 13.48 15.14 -17.93
N LEU A 639 12.17 15.02 -17.78
CA LEU A 639 11.54 14.32 -16.69
C LEU A 639 11.40 12.80 -16.93
N TYR A 640 12.00 12.28 -18.01
CA TYR A 640 12.21 10.87 -18.27
C TYR A 640 13.62 10.46 -17.79
#